data_ab07ec3895d9510eca6b542d08d51045
#
_entry.id   ab07ec3895d9510eca6b542d08d51045
#
_cell.length_a   1.000
_cell.length_b   1.000
_cell.length_c   1.000
_cell.angle_alpha   90.00
_cell.angle_beta   90.00
_cell.angle_gamma   90.00
#
_symmetry.space_group_name_H-M   'P 1'
#
loop_
_entity.id
_entity.type
_entity.pdbx_description
1 polymer ?
#
loop_
_entity_poly.entity_id
_entity_poly.type
_entity_poly.pdbx_seq_one_letter_code
_entity_poly.pdbx_strand_id
1 'polypeptide(L)'
;METQKPLDRLRCVVERITYQSDGYSVLKCAAKGHTDLVAVVGMMPDTHVGAVLTLGGHWKIDSKYGRQFEVVTFEETLPATVYGIEKYLGSGLIKGIGPKFAKLIVSTFGKETLDVIEETPDELIRVPNIGRKRVDAIKRGWAEQKEIKNIMLFLQGKDVSTAHATRIYKTYGAESISVVTENPYKLADDIWGIGFKTADTIASKLGIGKDRFIRLRSGLLYTLNKLAEDGHCYGTRVQLLETGAKLLDVDESLLSMTLDEMVRTNDVLTCQIPVTNEADAAPEAAIYLPPFFYSEVGVENRLRKIFAASAAKPAAEQLSIDGTVEYDPIQLDAINTAVASKIMILTGGPGTGKSTTTMGIIRAFQGQRILLAAPTGRAAKRLSEVTGLEAKTIHRLLEFKPPEGYKRKEDNPLEGDVLIVDEASMIDVVLMYSLLRAVPDSMRLILVGDVDQLPSVGAGNVLRDIIDSAAFPVIRLTRIFRQAASSRIITNAHRINEGAFPDLSNSRGTDFFYQEQGDPDKAAQLIVDLVARRLPKYYNVPAQQIQVLTPMQRGVVGAANLNQLLQAAINPPRQPDKWGKGGEELHRAGYTYRAGDKVMQIRNNYDKEVYNGDIGVISSIDPVERTLSIVFDDRSVEYDVTELDEIVLAYATTVHKAQGAEYPIVVMPVLMNHFVMLQRNLLYTGVTRAKKTLMLVGTKKAIGYAVRNVTVDKRNTLLAWRLNPAATAPSAASADGQDEPKQPAGARYIVFDVETPNNYNDRISAIGISVVENGRIVDEFFSFVNPEEPFDQFNTDLTGIDAHTVADAPTFPELWPQIEGIISSGILVAHNAPFDMGVLKKCLNDYGIQWKDRAKYCCTVQVGRKTLPGMRHGLADMCERYGISLDHHKADSDSRAAAEILIRYIEDGVAVEKFVRTFWMG
;
A
#
# COMPACT_ATOMS: atom_id res chain seq x y z
N MET A 1 6.95 9.05 -38.90
CA MET A 1 7.74 10.29 -38.78
C MET A 1 6.79 11.46 -39.02
N GLU A 2 6.19 11.97 -37.94
CA GLU A 2 5.44 13.23 -38.02
C GLU A 2 6.45 14.36 -38.13
N THR A 3 6.34 15.13 -39.20
CA THR A 3 7.10 16.36 -39.44
C THR A 3 6.74 17.38 -38.37
N GLN A 4 7.62 17.56 -37.35
CA GLN A 4 7.47 18.63 -36.37
C GLN A 4 7.43 19.97 -37.10
N LYS A 5 6.31 20.70 -36.97
CA LYS A 5 6.21 22.08 -37.44
C LYS A 5 7.26 22.92 -36.72
N PRO A 6 7.94 23.84 -37.40
CA PRO A 6 8.90 24.74 -36.77
C PRO A 6 8.20 25.56 -35.68
N LEU A 7 8.88 25.75 -34.56
CA LEU A 7 8.37 26.52 -33.42
C LEU A 7 8.38 28.01 -33.76
N ASP A 8 7.27 28.68 -33.56
CA ASP A 8 7.19 30.13 -33.57
C ASP A 8 7.93 30.69 -32.35
N ARG A 9 8.60 31.83 -32.51
CA ARG A 9 9.29 32.52 -31.42
C ARG A 9 8.53 33.78 -31.01
N LEU A 10 8.29 33.92 -29.70
CA LEU A 10 7.63 35.08 -29.11
C LEU A 10 8.46 35.62 -27.96
N ARG A 11 8.88 36.90 -28.01
CA ARG A 11 9.49 37.57 -26.87
C ARG A 11 8.50 38.53 -26.25
N CYS A 12 8.25 38.38 -24.94
CA CYS A 12 7.22 39.14 -24.25
C CYS A 12 7.58 39.44 -22.79
N VAL A 13 6.89 40.39 -22.17
CA VAL A 13 6.99 40.75 -20.77
C VAL A 13 5.68 40.34 -20.11
N VAL A 14 5.75 39.66 -18.96
CA VAL A 14 4.58 39.22 -18.20
C VAL A 14 3.93 40.41 -17.49
N GLU A 15 2.72 40.79 -17.89
CA GLU A 15 1.97 41.85 -17.26
C GLU A 15 1.07 41.34 -16.12
N ARG A 16 0.50 40.17 -16.30
CA ARG A 16 -0.39 39.57 -15.33
C ARG A 16 -0.39 38.06 -15.41
N ILE A 17 -0.35 37.38 -14.29
CA ILE A 17 -0.61 35.95 -14.16
C ILE A 17 -2.11 35.79 -13.95
N THR A 18 -2.78 35.10 -14.87
CA THR A 18 -4.21 34.80 -14.81
C THR A 18 -4.45 33.50 -14.06
N TYR A 19 -3.55 32.53 -14.24
CA TYR A 19 -3.58 31.25 -13.56
C TYR A 19 -2.17 30.67 -13.48
N GLN A 20 -1.82 30.03 -12.36
CA GLN A 20 -0.56 29.31 -12.18
C GLN A 20 -0.78 28.18 -11.18
N SER A 21 -0.51 26.94 -11.59
CA SER A 21 -0.55 25.75 -10.70
C SER A 21 0.34 24.65 -11.29
N ASP A 22 1.11 23.99 -10.43
CA ASP A 22 1.97 22.84 -10.76
C ASP A 22 2.91 23.09 -11.97
N GLY A 23 3.39 24.33 -12.10
CA GLY A 23 4.26 24.75 -13.20
C GLY A 23 3.52 25.14 -14.51
N TYR A 24 2.21 24.89 -14.61
CA TYR A 24 1.40 25.38 -15.72
C TYR A 24 0.94 26.79 -15.46
N SER A 25 1.18 27.69 -16.40
CA SER A 25 0.86 29.11 -16.29
C SER A 25 -0.03 29.57 -17.44
N VAL A 26 -0.98 30.45 -17.11
CA VAL A 26 -1.75 31.25 -18.05
C VAL A 26 -1.42 32.72 -17.80
N LEU A 27 -0.68 33.31 -18.74
CA LEU A 27 -0.11 34.62 -18.58
C LEU A 27 -0.78 35.61 -19.56
N LYS A 28 -0.88 36.87 -19.21
CA LYS A 28 -1.13 37.98 -20.10
C LYS A 28 0.16 38.75 -20.28
N CYS A 29 0.71 38.71 -21.49
CA CYS A 29 2.04 39.23 -21.79
C CYS A 29 1.98 40.39 -22.82
N ALA A 30 2.78 41.42 -22.60
CA ALA A 30 3.03 42.45 -23.59
C ALA A 30 4.13 41.94 -24.55
N ALA A 31 3.83 41.86 -25.85
CA ALA A 31 4.77 41.38 -26.87
C ALA A 31 4.96 42.42 -27.96
N LYS A 32 6.21 42.58 -28.47
CA LYS A 32 6.52 43.52 -29.54
C LYS A 32 5.76 43.16 -30.82
N GLY A 33 5.02 44.13 -31.35
CA GLY A 33 4.20 43.93 -32.56
C GLY A 33 2.74 43.54 -32.29
N HIS A 34 2.33 43.46 -31.03
CA HIS A 34 0.96 43.27 -30.64
C HIS A 34 0.47 44.47 -29.80
N THR A 35 -0.72 45.00 -30.15
CA THR A 35 -1.34 46.13 -29.44
C THR A 35 -2.03 45.68 -28.16
N ASP A 36 -2.53 44.43 -28.15
CA ASP A 36 -3.22 43.82 -27.00
C ASP A 36 -2.32 42.82 -26.31
N LEU A 37 -2.62 42.54 -25.01
CA LEU A 37 -1.92 41.54 -24.27
C LEU A 37 -2.15 40.15 -24.86
N VAL A 38 -1.07 39.48 -25.20
CA VAL A 38 -1.09 38.10 -25.69
C VAL A 38 -1.37 37.13 -24.57
N ALA A 39 -2.33 36.23 -24.71
CA ALA A 39 -2.52 35.11 -23.83
C ALA A 39 -1.46 34.04 -24.12
N VAL A 40 -0.63 33.73 -23.15
CA VAL A 40 0.44 32.73 -23.21
C VAL A 40 0.09 31.61 -22.25
N VAL A 41 0.09 30.36 -22.73
CA VAL A 41 -0.31 29.18 -21.95
C VAL A 41 0.72 28.06 -22.11
N GLY A 42 1.04 27.39 -21.03
CA GLY A 42 1.95 26.25 -21.06
C GLY A 42 2.68 26.00 -19.75
N MET A 43 3.63 25.07 -19.78
CA MET A 43 4.49 24.76 -18.64
C MET A 43 5.57 25.85 -18.52
N MET A 44 5.33 26.81 -17.67
CA MET A 44 6.23 27.94 -17.37
C MET A 44 6.22 28.17 -15.85
N PRO A 45 6.88 27.26 -15.11
CA PRO A 45 6.95 27.35 -13.67
C PRO A 45 7.70 28.62 -13.22
N ASP A 46 7.35 29.09 -12.03
CA ASP A 46 7.98 30.22 -11.32
C ASP A 46 8.02 31.55 -12.10
N THR A 47 7.29 31.64 -13.22
CA THR A 47 7.14 32.91 -13.95
C THR A 47 6.40 33.92 -13.09
N HIS A 48 6.93 35.14 -13.03
CA HIS A 48 6.37 36.23 -12.22
C HIS A 48 6.06 37.47 -13.07
N VAL A 49 5.27 38.34 -12.51
CA VAL A 49 4.92 39.61 -13.18
C VAL A 49 6.21 40.44 -13.37
N GLY A 50 6.44 40.89 -14.59
CA GLY A 50 7.65 41.62 -15.00
C GLY A 50 8.74 40.75 -15.62
N ALA A 51 8.62 39.41 -15.58
CA ALA A 51 9.55 38.53 -16.26
C ALA A 51 9.58 38.77 -17.75
N VAL A 52 10.78 38.74 -18.35
CA VAL A 52 10.95 38.80 -19.79
C VAL A 52 11.16 37.38 -20.32
N LEU A 53 10.20 36.91 -21.09
CA LEU A 53 10.21 35.52 -21.59
C LEU A 53 10.54 35.53 -23.10
N THR A 54 11.41 34.59 -23.48
CA THR A 54 11.62 34.20 -24.88
C THR A 54 11.00 32.81 -25.03
N LEU A 55 9.91 32.72 -25.76
CA LEU A 55 9.03 31.56 -25.89
C LEU A 55 9.19 30.90 -27.25
N GLY A 56 9.26 29.57 -27.27
CA GLY A 56 9.08 28.76 -28.46
C GLY A 56 7.79 27.98 -28.37
N GLY A 57 6.91 28.06 -29.38
CA GLY A 57 5.61 27.42 -29.27
C GLY A 57 4.76 27.55 -30.53
N HIS A 58 3.46 27.38 -30.40
CA HIS A 58 2.52 27.44 -31.48
C HIS A 58 1.30 28.34 -31.15
N TRP A 59 0.79 29.06 -32.16
CA TRP A 59 -0.45 29.77 -32.01
C TRP A 59 -1.64 28.81 -32.10
N LYS A 60 -2.51 28.86 -31.10
CA LYS A 60 -3.72 28.07 -31.00
C LYS A 60 -4.95 28.97 -30.81
N ILE A 61 -6.07 28.58 -31.35
CA ILE A 61 -7.36 29.24 -31.11
C ILE A 61 -8.15 28.33 -30.16
N ASP A 62 -8.34 28.81 -28.95
CA ASP A 62 -9.21 28.14 -27.95
C ASP A 62 -10.64 28.59 -28.15
N SER A 63 -11.60 27.67 -28.12
CA SER A 63 -13.02 27.93 -28.36
C SER A 63 -13.66 28.89 -27.34
N LYS A 64 -13.10 28.96 -26.11
CA LYS A 64 -13.62 29.76 -25.00
C LYS A 64 -12.79 31.01 -24.72
N TYR A 65 -11.47 30.95 -24.96
CA TYR A 65 -10.52 31.98 -24.55
C TYR A 65 -9.83 32.70 -25.73
N GLY A 66 -10.19 32.35 -26.96
CA GLY A 66 -9.67 32.97 -28.17
C GLY A 66 -8.23 32.59 -28.53
N ARG A 67 -7.52 33.49 -29.19
CA ARG A 67 -6.16 33.23 -29.68
C ARG A 67 -5.15 33.24 -28.54
N GLN A 68 -4.41 32.13 -28.39
CA GLN A 68 -3.40 31.92 -27.39
C GLN A 68 -2.09 31.44 -28.01
N PHE A 69 -0.97 31.68 -27.29
CA PHE A 69 0.33 31.11 -27.63
C PHE A 69 0.62 29.96 -26.69
N GLU A 70 0.63 28.74 -27.23
CA GLU A 70 0.90 27.51 -26.49
C GLU A 70 2.42 27.26 -26.49
N VAL A 71 3.00 27.30 -25.29
CA VAL A 71 4.46 27.25 -25.07
C VAL A 71 4.94 25.80 -25.04
N VAL A 72 5.98 25.53 -25.84
CA VAL A 72 6.73 24.26 -25.80
C VAL A 72 8.06 24.45 -25.07
N THR A 73 8.73 25.58 -25.32
CA THR A 73 10.00 25.95 -24.66
C THR A 73 9.94 27.40 -24.20
N PHE A 74 10.53 27.71 -23.06
CA PHE A 74 10.65 29.07 -22.60
C PHE A 74 12.03 29.32 -21.97
N GLU A 75 12.49 30.54 -22.06
CA GLU A 75 13.70 31.04 -21.44
C GLU A 75 13.38 32.40 -20.80
N GLU A 76 13.67 32.53 -19.51
CA GLU A 76 13.53 33.79 -18.80
C GLU A 76 14.85 34.56 -18.83
N THR A 77 14.81 35.79 -19.29
CA THR A 77 15.97 36.69 -19.35
C THR A 77 15.77 37.89 -18.41
N LEU A 78 16.85 38.41 -17.86
CA LEU A 78 16.80 39.63 -17.08
C LEU A 78 16.22 40.78 -17.95
N PRO A 79 15.36 41.63 -17.37
CA PRO A 79 14.74 42.71 -18.08
C PRO A 79 15.77 43.75 -18.50
N ALA A 80 15.84 44.04 -19.81
CA ALA A 80 16.76 45.03 -20.35
C ALA A 80 16.13 46.44 -20.48
N THR A 81 14.87 46.61 -20.15
CA THR A 81 14.14 47.90 -20.21
C THR A 81 13.86 48.43 -18.80
N VAL A 82 13.91 49.77 -18.65
CA VAL A 82 13.60 50.47 -17.37
C VAL A 82 12.26 49.98 -16.80
N TYR A 83 11.24 49.87 -17.63
CA TYR A 83 9.93 49.37 -17.21
C TYR A 83 9.98 47.90 -16.75
N GLY A 84 10.66 47.03 -17.46
CA GLY A 84 10.82 45.63 -17.05
C GLY A 84 11.59 45.47 -15.73
N ILE A 85 12.67 46.25 -15.53
CA ILE A 85 13.44 46.27 -14.32
C ILE A 85 12.59 46.73 -13.11
N GLU A 86 11.76 47.77 -13.31
CA GLU A 86 10.85 48.26 -12.25
C GLU A 86 9.84 47.18 -11.81
N LYS A 87 9.23 46.50 -12.81
CA LYS A 87 8.28 45.42 -12.54
C LYS A 87 8.93 44.21 -11.89
N TYR A 88 10.11 43.81 -12.35
CA TYR A 88 10.90 42.72 -11.80
C TYR A 88 11.23 42.93 -10.32
N LEU A 89 11.80 44.11 -10.00
CA LEU A 89 12.15 44.42 -8.62
C LEU A 89 10.92 44.61 -7.73
N GLY A 90 9.81 45.16 -8.29
CA GLY A 90 8.56 45.36 -7.59
C GLY A 90 7.70 44.12 -7.38
N SER A 91 8.07 42.98 -7.93
CA SER A 91 7.30 41.72 -7.84
C SER A 91 7.30 41.08 -6.44
N GLY A 92 8.16 41.55 -5.52
CA GLY A 92 8.31 41.01 -4.16
C GLY A 92 9.32 39.84 -4.07
N LEU A 93 9.98 39.47 -5.16
CA LEU A 93 11.00 38.41 -5.21
C LEU A 93 12.21 38.74 -4.33
N ILE A 94 12.56 40.04 -4.23
CA ILE A 94 13.73 40.46 -3.45
C ILE A 94 13.22 41.07 -2.14
N LYS A 95 13.55 40.44 -1.01
CA LYS A 95 13.21 40.96 0.31
C LYS A 95 13.77 42.35 0.51
N GLY A 96 12.89 43.33 0.84
CA GLY A 96 13.26 44.70 1.03
C GLY A 96 12.95 45.65 -0.13
N ILE A 97 12.55 45.11 -1.31
CA ILE A 97 12.10 45.91 -2.45
C ILE A 97 10.63 45.59 -2.75
N GLY A 98 9.74 46.52 -2.40
CA GLY A 98 8.36 46.50 -2.87
C GLY A 98 8.17 47.45 -4.06
N PRO A 99 6.97 47.49 -4.70
CA PRO A 99 6.70 48.28 -5.91
C PRO A 99 7.12 49.76 -5.77
N LYS A 100 6.91 50.35 -4.62
CA LYS A 100 7.25 51.74 -4.34
C LYS A 100 8.76 51.99 -4.35
N PHE A 101 9.53 51.08 -3.77
CA PHE A 101 11.00 51.19 -3.75
C PHE A 101 11.62 50.78 -5.07
N ALA A 102 11.06 49.80 -5.78
CA ALA A 102 11.46 49.44 -7.12
C ALA A 102 11.41 50.65 -8.07
N LYS A 103 10.31 51.43 -8.00
CA LYS A 103 10.16 52.65 -8.80
C LYS A 103 11.20 53.73 -8.45
N LEU A 104 11.51 53.91 -7.17
CA LEU A 104 12.50 54.88 -6.72
C LEU A 104 13.94 54.48 -7.13
N ILE A 105 14.28 53.20 -6.98
CA ILE A 105 15.60 52.70 -7.37
C ILE A 105 15.79 52.82 -8.90
N VAL A 106 14.82 52.38 -9.66
CA VAL A 106 14.88 52.45 -11.14
C VAL A 106 14.85 53.87 -11.66
N SER A 107 14.14 54.78 -11.00
CA SER A 107 14.18 56.23 -11.38
C SER A 107 15.55 56.84 -11.10
N THR A 108 16.34 56.31 -10.16
CA THR A 108 17.68 56.84 -9.86
C THR A 108 18.76 56.25 -10.75
N PHE A 109 18.71 54.97 -11.06
CA PHE A 109 19.80 54.24 -11.78
C PHE A 109 19.41 53.80 -13.20
N GLY A 110 18.13 53.95 -13.59
CA GLY A 110 17.68 53.62 -14.92
C GLY A 110 17.95 52.15 -15.31
N LYS A 111 18.63 51.98 -16.45
CA LYS A 111 19.00 50.63 -16.97
C LYS A 111 20.11 49.97 -16.19
N GLU A 112 20.93 50.73 -15.47
CA GLU A 112 22.06 50.22 -14.70
C GLU A 112 21.65 49.70 -13.31
N THR A 113 20.35 49.72 -13.02
CA THR A 113 19.81 49.34 -11.71
C THR A 113 20.21 47.94 -11.26
N LEU A 114 20.20 46.96 -12.17
CA LEU A 114 20.54 45.56 -11.82
C LEU A 114 22.07 45.43 -11.60
N ASP A 115 22.88 46.12 -12.41
CA ASP A 115 24.33 46.14 -12.28
C ASP A 115 24.75 46.81 -10.96
N VAL A 116 24.07 47.89 -10.59
CA VAL A 116 24.28 48.59 -9.30
C VAL A 116 23.93 47.66 -8.12
N ILE A 117 22.81 46.94 -8.19
CA ILE A 117 22.44 45.97 -7.12
C ILE A 117 23.47 44.84 -7.03
N GLU A 118 24.02 44.40 -8.14
CA GLU A 118 24.98 43.26 -8.19
C GLU A 118 26.41 43.72 -7.84
N GLU A 119 26.93 44.77 -8.46
CA GLU A 119 28.35 45.13 -8.35
C GLU A 119 28.64 46.19 -7.28
N THR A 120 27.71 47.17 -7.15
CA THR A 120 27.93 48.33 -6.24
C THR A 120 26.68 48.62 -5.38
N PRO A 121 26.12 47.62 -4.63
CA PRO A 121 24.88 47.78 -3.90
C PRO A 121 24.89 48.87 -2.81
N ASP A 122 26.05 49.32 -2.38
CA ASP A 122 26.20 50.42 -1.42
C ASP A 122 25.75 51.77 -2.03
N GLU A 123 25.75 51.90 -3.38
CA GLU A 123 25.22 53.08 -4.06
C GLU A 123 23.70 53.23 -3.91
N LEU A 124 22.99 52.19 -3.57
CA LEU A 124 21.54 52.22 -3.28
C LEU A 124 21.17 53.21 -2.17
N ILE A 125 22.13 53.61 -1.33
CA ILE A 125 21.94 54.61 -0.27
C ILE A 125 21.62 56.02 -0.87
N ARG A 126 21.93 56.25 -2.15
CA ARG A 126 21.60 57.49 -2.87
C ARG A 126 20.08 57.61 -3.16
N VAL A 127 19.34 56.52 -3.06
CA VAL A 127 17.90 56.48 -3.33
C VAL A 127 17.16 57.01 -2.07
N PRO A 128 16.24 57.95 -2.21
CA PRO A 128 15.47 58.49 -1.08
C PRO A 128 14.76 57.37 -0.29
N ASN A 129 14.87 57.46 1.04
CA ASN A 129 14.30 56.49 1.98
C ASN A 129 14.90 55.08 1.98
N ILE A 130 16.08 54.89 1.38
CA ILE A 130 16.85 53.62 1.47
C ILE A 130 18.05 53.89 2.40
N GLY A 131 17.98 53.39 3.63
CA GLY A 131 19.06 53.40 4.60
C GLY A 131 19.88 52.10 4.59
N ARG A 132 21.03 52.08 5.31
CA ARG A 132 21.96 50.93 5.39
C ARG A 132 21.27 49.60 5.69
N LYS A 133 20.34 49.55 6.66
CA LYS A 133 19.60 48.32 6.98
C LYS A 133 18.83 47.73 5.76
N ARG A 134 18.30 48.60 4.92
CA ARG A 134 17.59 48.17 3.71
C ARG A 134 18.54 47.75 2.62
N VAL A 135 19.67 48.43 2.45
CA VAL A 135 20.75 48.04 1.53
C VAL A 135 21.22 46.62 1.89
N ASP A 136 21.46 46.33 3.16
CA ASP A 136 21.88 45.01 3.62
C ASP A 136 20.79 43.94 3.40
N ALA A 137 19.53 44.28 3.52
CA ALA A 137 18.42 43.41 3.22
C ALA A 137 18.31 43.10 1.71
N ILE A 138 18.55 44.13 0.86
CA ILE A 138 18.56 43.97 -0.61
C ILE A 138 19.74 43.08 -1.04
N LYS A 139 20.95 43.33 -0.50
CA LYS A 139 22.14 42.52 -0.76
C LYS A 139 21.88 41.04 -0.49
N ARG A 140 21.34 40.74 0.69
CA ARG A 140 20.99 39.35 1.06
C ARG A 140 19.95 38.76 0.17
N GLY A 141 18.86 39.46 -0.11
CA GLY A 141 17.79 38.99 -0.97
C GLY A 141 18.23 38.78 -2.41
N TRP A 142 19.17 39.61 -2.94
CA TRP A 142 19.73 39.44 -4.26
C TRP A 142 20.65 38.22 -4.35
N ALA A 143 21.51 38.02 -3.34
CA ALA A 143 22.40 36.86 -3.27
C ALA A 143 21.59 35.55 -3.15
N GLU A 144 20.56 35.53 -2.32
CA GLU A 144 19.60 34.41 -2.16
C GLU A 144 18.94 34.07 -3.50
N GLN A 145 18.48 35.05 -4.26
CA GLN A 145 17.86 34.82 -5.58
C GLN A 145 18.83 34.28 -6.63
N LYS A 146 20.07 34.76 -6.63
CA LYS A 146 21.12 34.26 -7.53
C LYS A 146 21.47 32.82 -7.24
N GLU A 147 21.54 32.43 -5.97
CA GLU A 147 21.80 31.07 -5.52
C GLU A 147 20.65 30.13 -5.90
N ILE A 148 19.41 30.52 -5.64
CA ILE A 148 18.20 29.77 -6.05
C ILE A 148 18.24 29.51 -7.56
N LYS A 149 18.51 30.56 -8.37
CA LYS A 149 18.57 30.45 -9.83
C LYS A 149 19.65 29.47 -10.28
N ASN A 150 20.81 29.47 -9.69
CA ASN A 150 21.90 28.54 -10.01
C ASN A 150 21.52 27.09 -9.68
N ILE A 151 20.90 26.87 -8.51
CA ILE A 151 20.42 25.55 -8.09
C ILE A 151 19.32 25.05 -9.02
N MET A 152 18.37 25.93 -9.38
CA MET A 152 17.30 25.59 -10.34
C MET A 152 17.85 25.21 -11.71
N LEU A 153 18.78 25.96 -12.26
CA LEU A 153 19.43 25.69 -13.55
C LEU A 153 20.22 24.36 -13.52
N PHE A 154 20.92 24.08 -12.43
CA PHE A 154 21.64 22.82 -12.26
C PHE A 154 20.66 21.64 -12.26
N LEU A 155 19.58 21.72 -11.48
CA LEU A 155 18.59 20.67 -11.35
C LEU A 155 17.79 20.45 -12.64
N GLN A 156 17.40 21.54 -13.33
CA GLN A 156 16.72 21.47 -14.62
C GLN A 156 17.64 20.85 -15.71
N GLY A 157 18.93 21.14 -15.69
CA GLY A 157 19.92 20.49 -16.57
C GLY A 157 20.04 18.97 -16.33
N LYS A 158 19.45 18.45 -15.24
CA LYS A 158 19.38 17.02 -14.92
C LYS A 158 17.95 16.46 -15.08
N ASP A 159 17.08 17.13 -15.84
CA ASP A 159 15.69 16.78 -16.09
C ASP A 159 14.80 16.75 -14.82
N VAL A 160 15.22 17.45 -13.77
CA VAL A 160 14.38 17.64 -12.56
C VAL A 160 13.33 18.68 -12.86
N SER A 161 12.07 18.35 -12.65
CA SER A 161 10.98 19.31 -12.82
C SER A 161 11.13 20.46 -11.80
N THR A 162 10.67 21.66 -12.19
CA THR A 162 10.78 22.85 -11.32
C THR A 162 10.06 22.65 -9.98
N ALA A 163 8.93 21.91 -9.96
CA ALA A 163 8.23 21.60 -8.72
C ALA A 163 9.11 20.76 -7.77
N HIS A 164 9.86 19.80 -8.29
CA HIS A 164 10.83 19.03 -7.51
C HIS A 164 12.03 19.88 -7.11
N ALA A 165 12.58 20.69 -8.02
CA ALA A 165 13.71 21.56 -7.73
C ALA A 165 13.39 22.56 -6.60
N THR A 166 12.17 23.13 -6.61
CA THR A 166 11.69 24.01 -5.52
C THR A 166 11.61 23.30 -4.17
N ARG A 167 11.13 22.04 -4.15
CA ARG A 167 11.09 21.24 -2.92
C ARG A 167 12.50 20.90 -2.43
N ILE A 168 13.40 20.52 -3.32
CA ILE A 168 14.81 20.24 -3.01
C ILE A 168 15.44 21.45 -2.35
N TYR A 169 15.28 22.63 -2.96
CA TYR A 169 15.80 23.88 -2.40
C TYR A 169 15.17 24.21 -1.03
N LYS A 170 13.86 24.06 -0.87
CA LYS A 170 13.21 24.30 0.42
C LYS A 170 13.73 23.39 1.53
N THR A 171 14.14 22.17 1.20
CA THR A 171 14.64 21.17 2.16
C THR A 171 16.12 21.37 2.49
N TYR A 172 16.97 21.62 1.49
CA TYR A 172 18.42 21.63 1.66
C TYR A 172 19.07 23.01 1.49
N GLY A 173 18.33 24.01 1.00
CA GLY A 173 18.88 25.36 0.79
C GLY A 173 20.10 25.36 -0.13
N ALA A 174 21.16 26.01 0.31
CA ALA A 174 22.46 26.09 -0.38
C ALA A 174 23.13 24.71 -0.63
N GLU A 175 22.85 23.70 0.20
CA GLU A 175 23.42 22.38 0.09
C GLU A 175 22.77 21.50 -0.98
N SER A 176 21.73 21.99 -1.66
CA SER A 176 20.96 21.25 -2.65
C SER A 176 21.81 20.57 -3.72
N ILE A 177 22.81 21.26 -4.26
CA ILE A 177 23.70 20.73 -5.32
C ILE A 177 24.61 19.65 -4.76
N SER A 178 25.24 19.84 -3.59
CA SER A 178 26.12 18.84 -2.98
C SER A 178 25.36 17.58 -2.62
N VAL A 179 24.20 17.71 -1.94
CA VAL A 179 23.35 16.56 -1.57
C VAL A 179 22.92 15.77 -2.80
N VAL A 180 22.42 16.45 -3.86
CA VAL A 180 21.97 15.78 -5.07
C VAL A 180 23.12 15.10 -5.82
N THR A 181 24.31 15.72 -5.81
CA THR A 181 25.50 15.17 -6.50
C THR A 181 26.10 13.98 -5.76
N GLU A 182 26.19 14.07 -4.44
CA GLU A 182 26.78 13.03 -3.59
C GLU A 182 25.85 11.82 -3.45
N ASN A 183 24.56 12.07 -3.17
CA ASN A 183 23.57 11.02 -2.99
C ASN A 183 22.15 11.46 -3.45
N PRO A 184 21.82 11.32 -4.73
CA PRO A 184 20.50 11.68 -5.24
C PRO A 184 19.35 10.87 -4.63
N TYR A 185 19.61 9.68 -4.09
CA TYR A 185 18.58 8.84 -3.47
C TYR A 185 18.09 9.40 -2.13
N LYS A 186 18.88 10.23 -1.47
CA LYS A 186 18.45 10.96 -0.27
C LYS A 186 17.22 11.84 -0.52
N LEU A 187 17.02 12.27 -1.76
CA LEU A 187 15.80 12.97 -2.16
C LEU A 187 14.53 12.15 -1.95
N ALA A 188 14.62 10.82 -2.13
CA ALA A 188 13.48 9.94 -1.94
C ALA A 188 13.18 9.68 -0.45
N ASP A 189 14.19 9.78 0.40
CA ASP A 189 14.06 9.61 1.84
C ASP A 189 13.54 10.88 2.52
N ASP A 190 14.03 12.07 2.11
CA ASP A 190 13.82 13.32 2.83
C ASP A 190 12.68 14.19 2.24
N ILE A 191 12.30 13.99 0.97
CA ILE A 191 11.33 14.87 0.29
C ILE A 191 10.07 14.12 -0.13
N TRP A 192 8.98 14.39 0.54
CA TRP A 192 7.69 13.82 0.16
C TRP A 192 7.31 14.14 -1.30
N GLY A 193 6.96 13.09 -2.04
CA GLY A 193 6.58 13.19 -3.45
C GLY A 193 7.74 13.07 -4.45
N ILE A 194 8.99 12.89 -3.99
CA ILE A 194 10.12 12.41 -4.78
C ILE A 194 10.32 10.94 -4.43
N GLY A 195 9.90 10.02 -5.30
CA GLY A 195 10.10 8.59 -5.09
C GLY A 195 11.41 8.09 -5.70
N PHE A 196 11.79 6.85 -5.36
CA PHE A 196 13.00 6.18 -5.86
C PHE A 196 13.19 6.33 -7.38
N LYS A 197 12.14 6.10 -8.19
CA LYS A 197 12.23 6.20 -9.66
C LYS A 197 12.67 7.58 -10.14
N THR A 198 12.19 8.64 -9.51
CA THR A 198 12.59 10.02 -9.82
C THR A 198 14.04 10.25 -9.41
N ALA A 199 14.43 9.80 -8.22
CA ALA A 199 15.80 9.88 -7.73
C ALA A 199 16.76 9.07 -8.63
N ASP A 200 16.37 7.89 -9.09
CA ASP A 200 17.14 7.03 -9.99
C ASP A 200 17.33 7.66 -11.38
N THR A 201 16.32 8.36 -11.89
CA THR A 201 16.43 9.15 -13.11
C THR A 201 17.47 10.26 -12.96
N ILE A 202 17.45 11.00 -11.85
CA ILE A 202 18.43 12.05 -11.53
C ILE A 202 19.84 11.44 -11.39
N ALA A 203 19.97 10.33 -10.69
CA ALA A 203 21.21 9.60 -10.51
C ALA A 203 21.84 9.17 -11.84
N SER A 204 21.02 8.64 -12.74
CA SER A 204 21.44 8.26 -14.09
C SER A 204 21.97 9.46 -14.89
N LYS A 205 21.32 10.64 -14.79
CA LYS A 205 21.78 11.90 -15.44
C LYS A 205 23.05 12.48 -14.80
N LEU A 206 23.33 12.12 -13.58
CA LEU A 206 24.60 12.45 -12.89
C LEU A 206 25.72 11.47 -13.23
N GLY A 207 25.43 10.40 -14.00
CA GLY A 207 26.40 9.41 -14.42
C GLY A 207 26.66 8.32 -13.38
N ILE A 208 25.76 8.13 -12.42
CA ILE A 208 25.85 7.02 -11.46
C ILE A 208 25.51 5.72 -12.22
N GLY A 209 26.48 4.79 -12.24
CA GLY A 209 26.36 3.51 -12.93
C GLY A 209 25.29 2.60 -12.30
N LYS A 210 24.75 1.66 -13.10
CA LYS A 210 23.69 0.73 -12.67
C LYS A 210 24.13 -0.18 -11.53
N ASP A 211 25.41 -0.49 -11.43
CA ASP A 211 26.07 -1.41 -10.48
C ASP A 211 26.56 -0.73 -9.20
N ARG A 212 26.39 0.57 -9.07
CA ARG A 212 26.86 1.31 -7.89
C ARG A 212 26.12 0.91 -6.63
N PHE A 213 26.86 0.59 -5.57
CA PHE A 213 26.31 0.14 -4.27
C PHE A 213 25.19 1.06 -3.76
N ILE A 214 25.36 2.38 -3.84
CA ILE A 214 24.37 3.35 -3.38
C ILE A 214 23.03 3.21 -4.11
N ARG A 215 23.04 2.88 -5.42
CA ARG A 215 21.84 2.63 -6.21
C ARG A 215 21.16 1.33 -5.80
N LEU A 216 21.94 0.26 -5.69
CA LEU A 216 21.44 -1.07 -5.36
C LEU A 216 20.85 -1.09 -3.95
N ARG A 217 21.55 -0.48 -2.99
CA ARG A 217 21.08 -0.29 -1.61
C ARG A 217 19.76 0.46 -1.57
N SER A 218 19.66 1.60 -2.21
CA SER A 218 18.43 2.40 -2.23
C SER A 218 17.28 1.69 -2.93
N GLY A 219 17.56 0.91 -3.97
CA GLY A 219 16.58 0.08 -4.66
C GLY A 219 16.04 -1.05 -3.79
N LEU A 220 16.88 -1.72 -3.01
CA LEU A 220 16.47 -2.75 -2.05
C LEU A 220 15.65 -2.15 -0.90
N LEU A 221 16.06 -0.99 -0.36
CA LEU A 221 15.28 -0.26 0.66
C LEU A 221 13.90 0.16 0.10
N TYR A 222 13.86 0.65 -1.14
CA TYR A 222 12.59 0.97 -1.81
C TYR A 222 11.69 -0.27 -1.97
N THR A 223 12.27 -1.42 -2.32
CA THR A 223 11.52 -2.68 -2.44
C THR A 223 10.93 -3.10 -1.08
N LEU A 224 11.71 -2.99 -0.01
CA LEU A 224 11.21 -3.25 1.35
C LEU A 224 10.12 -2.27 1.78
N ASN A 225 10.26 -0.98 1.45
CA ASN A 225 9.22 0.01 1.73
C ASN A 225 7.93 -0.30 0.96
N LYS A 226 8.03 -0.78 -0.30
CA LYS A 226 6.87 -1.22 -1.07
C LYS A 226 6.16 -2.41 -0.43
N LEU A 227 6.91 -3.40 0.03
CA LEU A 227 6.34 -4.52 0.80
C LEU A 227 5.65 -4.04 2.08
N ALA A 228 6.21 -3.03 2.76
CA ALA A 228 5.59 -2.45 3.94
C ALA A 228 4.30 -1.65 3.61
N GLU A 229 4.24 -0.95 2.47
CA GLU A 229 3.00 -0.33 1.96
C GLU A 229 1.91 -1.38 1.67
N ASP A 230 2.30 -2.60 1.28
CA ASP A 230 1.40 -3.74 1.08
C ASP A 230 1.06 -4.45 2.42
N GLY A 231 1.57 -3.95 3.53
CA GLY A 231 1.29 -4.41 4.90
C GLY A 231 2.24 -5.46 5.45
N HIS A 232 3.32 -5.82 4.75
CA HIS A 232 4.32 -6.75 5.23
C HIS A 232 5.29 -6.09 6.23
N CYS A 233 5.68 -6.78 7.30
CA CYS A 233 6.74 -6.32 8.21
C CYS A 233 8.13 -6.60 7.66
N TYR A 234 8.29 -7.65 6.84
CA TYR A 234 9.53 -8.07 6.23
C TYR A 234 9.33 -8.58 4.80
N GLY A 235 10.40 -8.58 4.02
CA GLY A 235 10.50 -9.33 2.77
C GLY A 235 11.35 -10.59 2.96
N THR A 236 11.05 -11.67 2.25
CA THR A 236 11.98 -12.80 2.19
C THR A 236 13.16 -12.47 1.29
N ARG A 237 14.32 -13.11 1.53
CA ARG A 237 15.51 -12.90 0.69
C ARG A 237 15.19 -13.09 -0.80
N VAL A 238 14.48 -14.17 -1.13
CA VAL A 238 14.10 -14.48 -2.51
C VAL A 238 13.21 -13.38 -3.11
N GLN A 239 12.16 -12.95 -2.40
CA GLN A 239 11.27 -11.87 -2.87
C GLN A 239 12.04 -10.57 -3.15
N LEU A 240 13.01 -10.23 -2.29
CA LEU A 240 13.79 -9.01 -2.43
C LEU A 240 14.73 -9.06 -3.63
N LEU A 241 15.41 -10.18 -3.84
CA LEU A 241 16.34 -10.35 -4.95
C LEU A 241 15.60 -10.36 -6.28
N GLU A 242 14.54 -11.16 -6.43
CA GLU A 242 13.73 -11.21 -7.65
C GLU A 242 13.07 -9.85 -7.98
N THR A 243 12.45 -9.21 -6.99
CA THR A 243 11.77 -7.92 -7.21
C THR A 243 12.77 -6.81 -7.45
N GLY A 244 13.88 -6.80 -6.70
CA GLY A 244 14.96 -5.84 -6.86
C GLY A 244 15.67 -5.95 -8.21
N ALA A 245 15.94 -7.17 -8.69
CA ALA A 245 16.55 -7.42 -10.00
C ALA A 245 15.68 -6.86 -11.14
N LYS A 246 14.38 -7.13 -11.09
CA LYS A 246 13.41 -6.57 -12.06
C LYS A 246 13.30 -5.05 -11.99
N LEU A 247 13.32 -4.48 -10.78
CA LEU A 247 13.22 -3.03 -10.57
C LEU A 247 14.44 -2.28 -11.08
N LEU A 248 15.63 -2.82 -10.80
CA LEU A 248 16.92 -2.14 -11.02
C LEU A 248 17.55 -2.53 -12.35
N ASP A 249 17.04 -3.56 -13.03
CA ASP A 249 17.62 -4.12 -14.26
C ASP A 249 19.10 -4.52 -14.05
N VAL A 250 19.34 -5.39 -13.05
CA VAL A 250 20.65 -5.90 -12.67
C VAL A 250 20.57 -7.37 -12.24
N ASP A 251 21.72 -8.02 -12.18
CA ASP A 251 21.86 -9.42 -11.81
C ASP A 251 21.55 -9.65 -10.32
N GLU A 252 20.83 -10.74 -9.98
CA GLU A 252 20.50 -11.10 -8.60
C GLU A 252 21.74 -11.33 -7.73
N SER A 253 22.85 -11.83 -8.33
CA SER A 253 24.11 -12.05 -7.62
C SER A 253 24.68 -10.76 -7.03
N LEU A 254 24.60 -9.67 -7.79
CA LEU A 254 25.06 -8.35 -7.35
C LEU A 254 24.19 -7.79 -6.22
N LEU A 255 22.87 -8.00 -6.31
CA LEU A 255 21.94 -7.63 -5.25
C LEU A 255 22.12 -8.47 -3.99
N SER A 256 22.44 -9.75 -4.15
CA SER A 256 22.75 -10.65 -3.03
C SER A 256 23.95 -10.15 -2.24
N MET A 257 25.04 -9.78 -2.91
CA MET A 257 26.22 -9.19 -2.27
C MET A 257 25.90 -7.85 -1.58
N THR A 258 25.09 -7.01 -2.24
CA THR A 258 24.66 -5.73 -1.68
C THR A 258 23.82 -5.95 -0.42
N LEU A 259 22.90 -6.91 -0.43
CA LEU A 259 22.04 -7.24 0.70
C LEU A 259 22.86 -7.77 1.90
N ASP A 260 23.88 -8.60 1.63
CA ASP A 260 24.76 -9.11 2.68
C ASP A 260 25.55 -7.96 3.35
N GLU A 261 26.01 -6.98 2.56
CA GLU A 261 26.64 -5.78 3.10
C GLU A 261 25.65 -4.91 3.90
N MET A 262 24.41 -4.75 3.43
CA MET A 262 23.36 -4.01 4.15
C MET A 262 23.02 -4.67 5.50
N VAL A 263 23.06 -6.00 5.58
CA VAL A 263 22.90 -6.74 6.84
C VAL A 263 24.09 -6.48 7.77
N ARG A 264 25.32 -6.50 7.23
CA ARG A 264 26.57 -6.23 7.98
C ARG A 264 26.59 -4.80 8.55
N THR A 265 26.07 -3.83 7.81
CA THR A 265 26.00 -2.41 8.24
C THR A 265 24.76 -2.08 9.08
N ASN A 266 23.88 -3.05 9.33
CA ASN A 266 22.60 -2.86 9.99
C ASN A 266 21.62 -1.89 9.27
N ASP A 267 21.80 -1.69 7.97
CA ASP A 267 20.80 -0.97 7.15
C ASP A 267 19.49 -1.75 7.10
N VAL A 268 19.57 -3.06 7.16
CA VAL A 268 18.45 -4.00 7.34
C VAL A 268 18.81 -5.02 8.41
N LEU A 269 17.77 -5.56 9.07
CA LEU A 269 17.93 -6.58 10.11
C LEU A 269 17.37 -7.91 9.63
N THR A 270 17.97 -9.02 10.10
CA THR A 270 17.54 -10.35 9.69
C THR A 270 17.07 -11.19 10.88
N CYS A 271 16.10 -12.05 10.61
CA CYS A 271 15.62 -13.05 11.52
C CYS A 271 15.30 -14.34 10.75
N GLN A 272 15.59 -15.50 11.32
CA GLN A 272 15.18 -16.77 10.72
C GLN A 272 13.65 -16.90 10.76
N ILE A 273 13.05 -17.19 9.62
CA ILE A 273 11.64 -17.55 9.57
C ILE A 273 11.51 -18.96 10.15
N PRO A 274 10.65 -19.13 11.17
CA PRO A 274 10.43 -20.47 11.72
C PRO A 274 9.93 -21.40 10.64
N VAL A 275 10.57 -22.54 10.51
CA VAL A 275 10.09 -23.57 9.58
C VAL A 275 8.77 -24.09 10.14
N THR A 276 7.65 -23.63 9.61
CA THR A 276 6.35 -24.28 9.82
C THR A 276 6.40 -25.63 9.13
N ASN A 277 5.66 -26.61 9.64
CA ASN A 277 5.67 -28.03 9.14
C ASN A 277 5.27 -28.24 7.68
N GLU A 278 5.33 -27.23 6.85
CA GLU A 278 5.36 -27.39 5.40
C GLU A 278 6.78 -27.80 5.04
N ALA A 279 6.94 -29.00 4.50
CA ALA A 279 8.19 -29.69 4.25
C ALA A 279 9.14 -29.03 3.24
N ASP A 280 9.11 -27.71 3.01
CA ASP A 280 9.71 -27.08 1.86
C ASP A 280 10.61 -25.88 2.11
N ALA A 281 10.85 -25.49 3.31
CA ALA A 281 11.65 -24.30 3.45
C ALA A 281 13.08 -24.63 3.97
N ALA A 282 14.07 -24.49 3.09
CA ALA A 282 15.37 -24.03 3.59
C ALA A 282 15.11 -22.86 4.55
N PRO A 283 15.84 -22.75 5.68
CA PRO A 283 15.62 -21.64 6.61
C PRO A 283 15.73 -20.33 5.85
N GLU A 284 14.58 -19.75 5.55
CA GLU A 284 14.50 -18.49 4.81
C GLU A 284 14.70 -17.36 5.79
N ALA A 285 15.49 -16.36 5.42
CA ALA A 285 15.69 -15.19 6.24
C ALA A 285 14.63 -14.14 5.96
N ALA A 286 13.97 -13.69 7.01
CA ALA A 286 13.16 -12.49 7.01
C ALA A 286 14.07 -11.26 7.05
N ILE A 287 13.95 -10.37 6.09
CA ILE A 287 14.70 -9.13 5.97
C ILE A 287 13.79 -7.97 6.34
N TYR A 288 14.15 -7.25 7.38
CA TYR A 288 13.36 -6.15 7.92
C TYR A 288 14.02 -4.81 7.70
N LEU A 289 13.19 -3.79 7.47
CA LEU A 289 13.59 -2.43 7.83
C LEU A 289 13.66 -2.31 9.37
N PRO A 290 14.67 -1.64 9.95
CA PRO A 290 14.87 -1.58 11.40
C PRO A 290 13.64 -1.16 12.22
N PRO A 291 12.83 -0.15 11.79
CA PRO A 291 11.63 0.23 12.55
C PRO A 291 10.62 -0.91 12.74
N PHE A 292 10.43 -1.75 11.73
CA PHE A 292 9.45 -2.86 11.82
C PHE A 292 9.98 -4.00 12.68
N PHE A 293 11.28 -4.33 12.57
CA PHE A 293 11.90 -5.33 13.42
C PHE A 293 11.80 -4.96 14.90
N TYR A 294 12.25 -3.75 15.25
CA TYR A 294 12.20 -3.29 16.63
C TYR A 294 10.77 -3.13 17.16
N SER A 295 9.83 -2.76 16.30
CA SER A 295 8.42 -2.68 16.70
C SER A 295 7.84 -4.06 16.98
N GLU A 296 8.09 -5.05 16.14
CA GLU A 296 7.58 -6.42 16.36
C GLU A 296 8.14 -7.06 17.64
N VAL A 297 9.46 -6.99 17.82
CA VAL A 297 10.14 -7.46 19.05
C VAL A 297 9.68 -6.66 20.26
N GLY A 298 9.50 -5.37 20.10
CA GLY A 298 9.04 -4.49 21.18
C GLY A 298 7.60 -4.78 21.61
N VAL A 299 6.70 -5.07 20.67
CA VAL A 299 5.32 -5.50 20.97
C VAL A 299 5.32 -6.80 21.75
N GLU A 300 6.08 -7.81 21.31
CA GLU A 300 6.24 -9.08 22.02
C GLU A 300 6.68 -8.84 23.47
N ASN A 301 7.82 -8.17 23.65
CA ASN A 301 8.43 -7.96 24.97
C ASN A 301 7.49 -7.20 25.92
N ARG A 302 6.81 -6.16 25.42
CA ARG A 302 5.89 -5.36 26.24
C ARG A 302 4.64 -6.13 26.63
N LEU A 303 4.01 -6.87 25.70
CA LEU A 303 2.85 -7.69 26.01
C LEU A 303 3.19 -8.78 27.04
N ARG A 304 4.32 -9.48 26.86
CA ARG A 304 4.78 -10.48 27.84
C ARG A 304 5.01 -9.87 29.23
N LYS A 305 5.63 -8.69 29.28
CA LYS A 305 5.91 -8.00 30.54
C LYS A 305 4.65 -7.56 31.26
N ILE A 306 3.68 -6.96 30.54
CA ILE A 306 2.38 -6.57 31.10
C ILE A 306 1.62 -7.81 31.59
N PHE A 307 1.63 -8.90 30.83
CA PHE A 307 0.89 -10.12 31.19
C PHE A 307 1.49 -10.84 32.42
N ALA A 308 2.82 -10.86 32.53
CA ALA A 308 3.51 -11.45 33.65
C ALA A 308 3.41 -10.63 34.97
N ALA A 309 3.04 -9.34 34.86
CA ALA A 309 2.88 -8.49 36.03
C ALA A 309 1.69 -8.98 36.89
N SER A 310 1.90 -9.05 38.23
CA SER A 310 0.85 -9.50 39.14
C SER A 310 -0.41 -8.64 39.00
N ALA A 311 -1.53 -9.27 38.70
CA ALA A 311 -2.81 -8.58 38.72
C ALA A 311 -3.15 -8.25 40.17
N ALA A 312 -3.16 -6.99 40.56
CA ALA A 312 -3.83 -6.61 41.80
C ALA A 312 -5.27 -7.16 41.72
N LYS A 313 -5.63 -8.09 42.66
CA LYS A 313 -7.03 -8.55 42.71
C LYS A 313 -7.89 -7.32 42.94
N PRO A 314 -8.88 -7.02 42.08
CA PRO A 314 -9.88 -6.04 42.46
C PRO A 314 -10.49 -6.57 43.75
N ALA A 315 -10.74 -5.66 44.72
CA ALA A 315 -11.43 -6.01 45.94
C ALA A 315 -12.69 -6.76 45.55
N ALA A 316 -12.87 -7.95 46.14
CA ALA A 316 -13.95 -8.86 45.78
C ALA A 316 -15.29 -8.38 46.38
N GLU A 317 -15.61 -7.10 46.17
CA GLU A 317 -16.93 -6.55 46.42
C GLU A 317 -17.74 -6.66 45.13
N GLN A 318 -18.56 -7.70 45.12
CA GLN A 318 -19.74 -7.89 44.28
C GLN A 318 -19.77 -7.08 42.98
N LEU A 319 -19.47 -7.77 41.87
CA LEU A 319 -19.95 -7.36 40.55
C LEU A 319 -21.47 -7.16 40.63
N SER A 320 -21.94 -5.99 41.03
CA SER A 320 -23.33 -5.59 40.90
C SER A 320 -23.53 -5.27 39.42
N ILE A 321 -23.68 -6.32 38.61
CA ILE A 321 -24.21 -6.22 37.25
C ILE A 321 -25.63 -5.70 37.45
N ASP A 322 -25.82 -4.42 37.20
CA ASP A 322 -27.11 -3.74 37.26
C ASP A 322 -28.10 -4.56 36.44
N GLY A 323 -29.16 -5.11 37.11
CA GLY A 323 -30.10 -6.06 36.50
C GLY A 323 -30.94 -5.51 35.33
N THR A 324 -30.57 -4.35 34.79
CA THR A 324 -31.22 -3.70 33.64
C THR A 324 -30.78 -4.23 32.27
N VAL A 325 -29.62 -4.91 32.17
CA VAL A 325 -29.09 -5.48 30.93
C VAL A 325 -28.86 -6.99 31.11
N GLU A 326 -29.56 -7.79 30.33
CA GLU A 326 -29.35 -9.23 30.28
C GLU A 326 -28.17 -9.56 29.35
N TYR A 327 -27.06 -10.02 29.93
CA TYR A 327 -25.86 -10.42 29.17
C TYR A 327 -25.96 -11.92 28.78
N ASP A 328 -25.52 -12.20 27.57
CA ASP A 328 -25.30 -13.57 27.09
C ASP A 328 -24.15 -14.23 27.89
N PRO A 329 -24.12 -15.57 28.05
CA PRO A 329 -23.05 -16.28 28.75
C PRO A 329 -21.64 -15.96 28.26
N ILE A 330 -21.43 -15.78 26.93
CA ILE A 330 -20.12 -15.41 26.36
C ILE A 330 -19.76 -13.96 26.72
N GLN A 331 -20.74 -13.07 26.77
CA GLN A 331 -20.52 -11.67 27.21
C GLN A 331 -20.16 -11.61 28.69
N LEU A 332 -20.80 -12.41 29.52
CA LEU A 332 -20.45 -12.54 30.94
C LEU A 332 -19.05 -13.09 31.12
N ASP A 333 -18.69 -14.10 30.35
CA ASP A 333 -17.31 -14.65 30.34
C ASP A 333 -16.28 -13.59 29.95
N ALA A 334 -16.58 -12.76 28.94
CA ALA A 334 -15.73 -11.64 28.56
C ALA A 334 -15.55 -10.62 29.70
N ILE A 335 -16.61 -10.26 30.42
CA ILE A 335 -16.55 -9.33 31.55
C ILE A 335 -15.71 -9.93 32.67
N ASN A 336 -15.94 -11.19 33.02
CA ASN A 336 -15.20 -11.90 34.07
C ASN A 336 -13.72 -12.05 33.70
N THR A 337 -13.42 -12.40 32.44
CA THR A 337 -12.05 -12.54 31.95
C THR A 337 -11.33 -11.20 31.95
N ALA A 338 -11.97 -10.08 31.60
CA ALA A 338 -11.41 -8.74 31.67
C ALA A 338 -10.99 -8.36 33.08
N VAL A 339 -11.76 -8.76 34.09
CA VAL A 339 -11.44 -8.54 35.51
C VAL A 339 -10.31 -9.47 36.00
N ALA A 340 -10.30 -10.73 35.55
CA ALA A 340 -9.34 -11.72 35.97
C ALA A 340 -7.95 -11.54 35.33
N SER A 341 -7.88 -11.08 34.10
CA SER A 341 -6.66 -11.05 33.29
C SER A 341 -6.06 -9.66 33.15
N LYS A 342 -4.75 -9.59 32.93
CA LYS A 342 -4.02 -8.35 32.65
C LYS A 342 -4.21 -7.89 31.19
N ILE A 343 -4.27 -8.84 30.27
CA ILE A 343 -4.52 -8.62 28.85
C ILE A 343 -5.69 -9.49 28.44
N MET A 344 -6.64 -8.93 27.73
CA MET A 344 -7.74 -9.67 27.10
C MET A 344 -8.04 -9.11 25.72
N ILE A 345 -8.37 -9.99 24.79
CA ILE A 345 -8.82 -9.65 23.44
C ILE A 345 -10.31 -9.98 23.31
N LEU A 346 -11.12 -9.00 22.90
CA LEU A 346 -12.54 -9.15 22.58
C LEU A 346 -12.75 -8.99 21.08
N THR A 347 -13.12 -10.05 20.39
CA THR A 347 -13.38 -10.00 18.94
C THR A 347 -14.78 -10.52 18.60
N GLY A 348 -15.30 -10.11 17.46
CA GLY A 348 -16.58 -10.58 16.94
C GLY A 348 -17.10 -9.69 15.80
N GLY A 349 -18.00 -10.23 14.98
CA GLY A 349 -18.59 -9.55 13.83
C GLY A 349 -19.63 -8.48 14.21
N PRO A 350 -20.31 -7.90 13.20
CA PRO A 350 -21.41 -6.94 13.43
C PRO A 350 -22.59 -7.62 14.10
N GLY A 351 -23.26 -6.89 15.00
CA GLY A 351 -24.43 -7.38 15.70
C GLY A 351 -24.19 -8.42 16.79
N THR A 352 -22.94 -8.74 17.12
CA THR A 352 -22.59 -9.69 18.19
C THR A 352 -22.51 -9.07 19.59
N GLY A 353 -22.74 -7.77 19.71
CA GLY A 353 -22.83 -7.09 20.99
C GLY A 353 -21.50 -6.63 21.59
N LYS A 354 -20.44 -6.41 20.77
CA LYS A 354 -19.14 -5.86 21.23
C LYS A 354 -19.32 -4.61 22.12
N SER A 355 -20.06 -3.61 21.65
CA SER A 355 -20.27 -2.36 22.40
C SER A 355 -21.01 -2.60 23.74
N THR A 356 -21.99 -3.50 23.79
CA THR A 356 -22.70 -3.88 25.02
C THR A 356 -21.75 -4.56 26.00
N THR A 357 -20.89 -5.46 25.51
CA THR A 357 -19.88 -6.14 26.32
C THR A 357 -18.84 -5.15 26.84
N THR A 358 -18.38 -4.22 25.99
CA THR A 358 -17.45 -3.14 26.41
C THR A 358 -18.06 -2.29 27.53
N MET A 359 -19.36 -1.94 27.42
CA MET A 359 -20.06 -1.23 28.51
C MET A 359 -20.13 -2.05 29.79
N GLY A 360 -20.35 -3.37 29.68
CA GLY A 360 -20.30 -4.28 30.84
C GLY A 360 -18.93 -4.29 31.51
N ILE A 361 -17.87 -4.34 30.71
CA ILE A 361 -16.47 -4.28 31.19
C ILE A 361 -16.21 -2.93 31.89
N ILE A 362 -16.61 -1.79 31.28
CA ILE A 362 -16.45 -0.47 31.90
C ILE A 362 -17.15 -0.39 33.25
N ARG A 363 -18.36 -0.93 33.37
CA ARG A 363 -19.10 -1.00 34.63
C ARG A 363 -18.40 -1.87 35.68
N ALA A 364 -17.79 -2.99 35.27
CA ALA A 364 -17.03 -3.86 36.17
C ALA A 364 -15.78 -3.17 36.75
N PHE A 365 -15.28 -2.15 36.10
CA PHE A 365 -14.15 -1.32 36.57
C PHE A 365 -14.60 0.04 37.15
N GLN A 366 -15.87 0.17 37.55
CA GLN A 366 -16.37 1.41 38.15
C GLN A 366 -15.55 1.80 39.39
N GLY A 367 -15.14 3.07 39.48
CA GLY A 367 -14.24 3.57 40.51
C GLY A 367 -12.76 3.51 40.20
N GLN A 368 -12.36 2.88 39.09
CA GLN A 368 -10.99 2.89 38.59
C GLN A 368 -10.83 3.96 37.49
N ARG A 369 -9.61 4.38 37.21
CA ARG A 369 -9.30 5.29 36.11
C ARG A 369 -9.23 4.52 34.80
N ILE A 370 -10.31 4.60 34.00
CA ILE A 370 -10.41 3.96 32.70
C ILE A 370 -9.99 4.92 31.61
N LEU A 371 -9.05 4.51 30.77
CA LEU A 371 -8.67 5.20 29.54
C LEU A 371 -9.31 4.49 28.36
N LEU A 372 -9.95 5.28 27.48
CA LEU A 372 -10.55 4.81 26.23
C LEU A 372 -9.79 5.34 25.05
N ALA A 373 -9.42 4.47 24.11
CA ALA A 373 -8.68 4.85 22.92
C ALA A 373 -9.20 4.15 21.66
N ALA A 374 -8.95 4.78 20.51
CA ALA A 374 -9.18 4.17 19.21
C ALA A 374 -8.14 4.68 18.20
N PRO A 375 -7.87 3.97 17.08
CA PRO A 375 -6.89 4.40 16.09
C PRO A 375 -7.32 5.64 15.29
N THR A 376 -8.62 5.89 15.14
CA THR A 376 -9.15 7.01 14.34
C THR A 376 -10.03 7.94 15.18
N GLY A 377 -10.14 9.23 14.76
CA GLY A 377 -10.99 10.23 15.41
C GLY A 377 -12.46 9.81 15.48
N ARG A 378 -12.97 9.22 14.40
CA ARG A 378 -14.37 8.74 14.33
C ARG A 378 -14.63 7.58 15.25
N ALA A 379 -13.74 6.62 15.33
CA ALA A 379 -13.90 5.50 16.25
C ALA A 379 -13.85 5.99 17.71
N ALA A 380 -12.94 6.91 18.03
CA ALA A 380 -12.85 7.53 19.37
C ALA A 380 -14.15 8.30 19.72
N LYS A 381 -14.66 9.11 18.78
CA LYS A 381 -15.92 9.83 18.98
C LYS A 381 -17.09 8.88 19.22
N ARG A 382 -17.22 7.84 18.37
CA ARG A 382 -18.25 6.81 18.54
C ARG A 382 -18.14 6.10 19.89
N LEU A 383 -16.91 5.76 20.30
CA LEU A 383 -16.66 5.13 21.59
C LEU A 383 -17.11 6.07 22.73
N SER A 384 -16.85 7.38 22.65
CA SER A 384 -17.32 8.37 23.61
C SER A 384 -18.85 8.45 23.65
N GLU A 385 -19.51 8.47 22.50
CA GLU A 385 -20.98 8.54 22.40
C GLU A 385 -21.65 7.31 23.02
N VAL A 386 -21.11 6.12 22.80
CA VAL A 386 -21.64 4.86 23.34
C VAL A 386 -21.40 4.74 24.84
N THR A 387 -20.21 5.13 25.30
CA THR A 387 -19.79 4.91 26.70
C THR A 387 -20.14 6.06 27.64
N GLY A 388 -20.37 7.26 27.11
CA GLY A 388 -20.51 8.49 27.90
C GLY A 388 -19.19 8.97 28.53
N LEU A 389 -18.05 8.32 28.25
CA LEU A 389 -16.73 8.68 28.75
C LEU A 389 -15.89 9.29 27.60
N GLU A 390 -14.91 10.14 27.96
CA GLU A 390 -14.00 10.68 26.97
C GLU A 390 -13.09 9.57 26.38
N ALA A 391 -13.20 9.31 25.09
CA ALA A 391 -12.26 8.49 24.34
C ALA A 391 -11.38 9.36 23.44
N LYS A 392 -10.10 8.98 23.31
CA LYS A 392 -9.10 9.73 22.54
C LYS A 392 -8.56 8.88 21.40
N THR A 393 -8.08 9.52 20.33
CA THR A 393 -7.24 8.77 19.39
C THR A 393 -5.95 8.34 20.09
N ILE A 394 -5.36 7.19 19.66
CA ILE A 394 -4.09 6.71 20.22
C ILE A 394 -3.03 7.82 20.14
N HIS A 395 -2.93 8.54 19.02
CA HIS A 395 -2.00 9.65 18.86
C HIS A 395 -2.22 10.77 19.89
N ARG A 396 -3.49 11.15 20.15
CA ARG A 396 -3.84 12.18 21.15
C ARG A 396 -3.61 11.67 22.57
N LEU A 397 -3.89 10.39 22.83
CA LEU A 397 -3.61 9.77 24.13
C LEU A 397 -2.11 9.78 24.45
N LEU A 398 -1.28 9.54 23.41
CA LEU A 398 0.18 9.53 23.51
C LEU A 398 0.81 10.94 23.39
N GLU A 399 0.01 11.98 23.24
CA GLU A 399 0.46 13.39 23.11
C GLU A 399 1.49 13.54 21.96
N PHE A 400 1.15 13.03 20.76
CA PHE A 400 2.03 13.12 19.59
C PHE A 400 2.18 14.56 19.09
N LYS A 401 3.42 15.02 18.90
CA LYS A 401 3.77 16.33 18.32
C LYS A 401 4.92 16.20 17.33
N PRO A 402 4.72 16.52 16.05
CA PRO A 402 5.84 16.60 15.09
C PRO A 402 6.71 17.85 15.40
N PRO A 403 8.04 17.79 15.25
CA PRO A 403 8.87 16.60 14.96
C PRO A 403 9.26 15.80 16.21
N GLU A 404 8.83 16.20 17.41
CA GLU A 404 9.25 15.66 18.71
C GLU A 404 8.78 14.20 18.94
N GLY A 405 7.74 13.78 18.22
CA GLY A 405 7.17 12.44 18.34
C GLY A 405 6.19 12.29 19.51
N TYR A 406 6.13 11.08 20.09
CA TYR A 406 5.25 10.77 21.22
C TYR A 406 5.86 11.21 22.54
N LYS A 407 5.10 11.99 23.34
CA LYS A 407 5.52 12.46 24.65
C LYS A 407 5.28 11.41 25.74
N ARG A 408 4.21 10.59 25.60
CA ARG A 408 3.95 9.45 26.50
C ARG A 408 4.72 8.22 26.01
N LYS A 409 5.56 7.66 26.88
CA LYS A 409 6.45 6.51 26.64
C LYS A 409 6.91 5.94 28.00
N GLU A 410 7.94 5.12 28.04
CA GLU A 410 8.39 4.42 29.26
C GLU A 410 8.80 5.38 30.40
N ASP A 411 9.40 6.52 30.07
CA ASP A 411 9.84 7.55 31.04
C ASP A 411 8.70 8.52 31.43
N ASN A 412 7.58 8.51 30.72
CA ASN A 412 6.39 9.30 31.00
C ASN A 412 5.13 8.50 30.68
N PRO A 413 4.81 7.44 31.42
CA PRO A 413 3.75 6.50 31.10
C PRO A 413 2.35 7.11 31.22
N LEU A 414 1.36 6.41 30.69
CA LEU A 414 -0.05 6.74 30.87
C LEU A 414 -0.47 6.56 32.33
N GLU A 415 -1.36 7.45 32.78
CA GLU A 415 -1.91 7.43 34.13
C GLU A 415 -3.32 6.86 34.12
N GLY A 416 -3.47 5.62 34.51
CA GLY A 416 -4.76 4.90 34.55
C GLY A 416 -4.59 3.49 35.07
N ASP A 417 -5.72 2.83 35.32
CA ASP A 417 -5.76 1.46 35.85
C ASP A 417 -6.13 0.47 34.75
N VAL A 418 -6.94 0.91 33.78
CA VAL A 418 -7.44 0.09 32.66
C VAL A 418 -7.38 0.90 31.38
N LEU A 419 -6.83 0.34 30.31
CA LEU A 419 -6.86 0.88 28.96
C LEU A 419 -7.71 -0.04 28.08
N ILE A 420 -8.77 0.51 27.49
CA ILE A 420 -9.60 -0.18 26.49
C ILE A 420 -9.35 0.47 25.15
N VAL A 421 -8.95 -0.33 24.17
CA VAL A 421 -8.66 0.11 22.81
C VAL A 421 -9.66 -0.52 21.86
N ASP A 422 -10.53 0.30 21.27
CA ASP A 422 -11.52 -0.16 20.27
C ASP A 422 -10.95 -0.07 18.84
N GLU A 423 -11.58 -0.78 17.90
CA GLU A 423 -11.14 -0.90 16.49
C GLU A 423 -9.66 -1.34 16.38
N ALA A 424 -9.21 -2.26 17.25
CA ALA A 424 -7.81 -2.68 17.33
C ALA A 424 -7.30 -3.37 16.04
N SER A 425 -8.17 -3.84 15.14
CA SER A 425 -7.81 -4.38 13.82
C SER A 425 -7.10 -3.37 12.91
N MET A 426 -7.30 -2.07 13.16
CA MET A 426 -6.69 -1.00 12.38
C MET A 426 -5.30 -0.58 12.87
N ILE A 427 -4.79 -1.17 13.95
CA ILE A 427 -3.52 -0.78 14.56
C ILE A 427 -2.38 -1.57 13.90
N ASP A 428 -1.43 -0.84 13.29
CA ASP A 428 -0.21 -1.43 12.76
C ASP A 428 0.84 -1.70 13.85
N VAL A 429 1.92 -2.39 13.48
CA VAL A 429 2.94 -2.82 14.45
C VAL A 429 3.68 -1.64 15.10
N VAL A 430 3.89 -0.55 14.38
CA VAL A 430 4.61 0.64 14.88
C VAL A 430 3.74 1.41 15.87
N LEU A 431 2.47 1.61 15.55
CA LEU A 431 1.52 2.29 16.44
C LEU A 431 1.24 1.45 17.68
N MET A 432 1.12 0.12 17.55
CA MET A 432 0.97 -0.78 18.71
C MET A 432 2.20 -0.70 19.62
N TYR A 433 3.39 -0.76 19.06
CA TYR A 433 4.61 -0.63 19.86
C TYR A 433 4.67 0.72 20.59
N SER A 434 4.36 1.81 19.89
CA SER A 434 4.32 3.15 20.49
C SER A 434 3.30 3.23 21.66
N LEU A 435 2.13 2.62 21.49
CA LEU A 435 1.11 2.53 22.55
C LEU A 435 1.62 1.75 23.75
N LEU A 436 2.14 0.54 23.51
CA LEU A 436 2.60 -0.35 24.58
C LEU A 436 3.78 0.20 25.37
N ARG A 437 4.63 1.02 24.76
CA ARG A 437 5.70 1.75 25.46
C ARG A 437 5.16 2.69 26.53
N ALA A 438 4.00 3.27 26.32
CA ALA A 438 3.38 4.21 27.26
C ALA A 438 2.48 3.52 28.31
N VAL A 439 2.11 2.24 28.11
CA VAL A 439 1.28 1.46 29.04
C VAL A 439 2.16 0.94 30.18
N PRO A 440 1.95 1.35 31.46
CA PRO A 440 2.70 0.82 32.58
C PRO A 440 2.32 -0.66 32.85
N ASP A 441 3.23 -1.46 33.43
CA ASP A 441 3.02 -2.86 33.71
C ASP A 441 1.84 -3.12 34.68
N SER A 442 1.50 -2.11 35.49
CA SER A 442 0.36 -2.17 36.44
C SER A 442 -1.00 -2.07 35.73
N MET A 443 -1.08 -1.45 34.55
CA MET A 443 -2.33 -1.18 33.85
C MET A 443 -2.86 -2.46 33.18
N ARG A 444 -4.19 -2.62 33.14
CA ARG A 444 -4.85 -3.66 32.32
C ARG A 444 -5.02 -3.17 30.90
N LEU A 445 -4.88 -4.09 29.94
CA LEU A 445 -5.06 -3.79 28.51
C LEU A 445 -6.16 -4.67 27.93
N ILE A 446 -7.18 -4.03 27.37
CA ILE A 446 -8.29 -4.72 26.70
C ILE A 446 -8.33 -4.23 25.24
N LEU A 447 -8.10 -5.15 24.31
CA LEU A 447 -8.16 -4.90 22.88
C LEU A 447 -9.50 -5.36 22.34
N VAL A 448 -10.27 -4.44 21.76
CA VAL A 448 -11.57 -4.72 21.15
C VAL A 448 -11.48 -4.50 19.65
N GLY A 449 -11.97 -5.44 18.84
CA GLY A 449 -11.92 -5.29 17.40
C GLY A 449 -12.63 -6.42 16.66
N ASP A 450 -12.70 -6.29 15.37
CA ASP A 450 -13.23 -7.29 14.45
C ASP A 450 -12.08 -7.79 13.56
N VAL A 451 -11.59 -8.98 13.84
CA VAL A 451 -10.41 -9.58 13.17
C VAL A 451 -10.68 -9.88 11.68
N ASP A 452 -11.94 -9.97 11.28
CA ASP A 452 -12.36 -10.31 9.92
C ASP A 452 -12.55 -9.07 9.02
N GLN A 453 -12.48 -7.86 9.59
CA GLN A 453 -12.41 -6.61 8.81
C GLN A 453 -11.05 -6.44 8.14
N LEU A 454 -10.95 -5.41 7.31
CA LEU A 454 -9.67 -5.02 6.71
C LEU A 454 -8.63 -4.77 7.82
N PRO A 455 -7.41 -5.30 7.68
CA PRO A 455 -6.33 -5.03 8.61
C PRO A 455 -5.87 -3.56 8.55
N SER A 456 -4.88 -3.21 9.37
CA SER A 456 -4.22 -1.89 9.36
C SER A 456 -3.71 -1.52 7.96
N VAL A 457 -3.65 -0.23 7.65
CA VAL A 457 -3.02 0.25 6.41
C VAL A 457 -1.50 0.06 6.49
N GLY A 458 -0.90 0.30 7.66
CA GLY A 458 0.52 0.06 7.91
C GLY A 458 0.88 -1.41 8.07
N ALA A 459 2.18 -1.68 8.21
CA ALA A 459 2.75 -3.02 8.27
C ALA A 459 2.32 -3.80 9.52
N GLY A 460 2.12 -5.11 9.35
CA GLY A 460 1.72 -6.05 10.40
C GLY A 460 0.22 -6.33 10.44
N ASN A 461 -0.16 -7.38 11.16
CA ASN A 461 -1.55 -7.79 11.40
C ASN A 461 -1.76 -8.06 12.89
N VAL A 462 -1.46 -7.03 13.70
CA VAL A 462 -1.22 -7.18 15.14
C VAL A 462 -2.35 -7.88 15.89
N LEU A 463 -3.61 -7.48 15.65
CA LEU A 463 -4.75 -8.11 16.35
C LEU A 463 -4.87 -9.59 15.98
N ARG A 464 -4.74 -9.94 14.70
CA ARG A 464 -4.77 -11.33 14.24
C ARG A 464 -3.60 -12.12 14.79
N ASP A 465 -2.40 -11.57 14.74
CA ASP A 465 -1.18 -12.22 15.25
C ASP A 465 -1.29 -12.53 16.75
N ILE A 466 -1.84 -11.59 17.54
CA ILE A 466 -2.08 -11.79 18.98
C ILE A 466 -3.11 -12.91 19.20
N ILE A 467 -4.19 -12.95 18.43
CA ILE A 467 -5.22 -13.99 18.50
C ILE A 467 -4.64 -15.36 18.10
N ASP A 468 -3.93 -15.42 16.98
CA ASP A 468 -3.36 -16.66 16.43
C ASP A 468 -2.23 -17.22 17.31
N SER A 469 -1.56 -16.36 18.08
CA SER A 469 -0.55 -16.79 19.05
C SER A 469 -1.14 -17.61 20.21
N ALA A 470 -2.43 -17.47 20.49
CA ALA A 470 -3.10 -18.05 21.66
C ALA A 470 -2.36 -17.79 23.01
N ALA A 471 -1.51 -16.76 23.07
CA ALA A 471 -0.72 -16.41 24.25
C ALA A 471 -1.51 -15.69 25.34
N PHE A 472 -2.65 -15.11 24.97
CA PHE A 472 -3.50 -14.31 25.84
C PHE A 472 -4.96 -14.75 25.75
N PRO A 473 -5.80 -14.49 26.76
CA PRO A 473 -7.23 -14.76 26.72
C PRO A 473 -7.92 -14.03 25.56
N VAL A 474 -8.61 -14.79 24.72
CA VAL A 474 -9.40 -14.29 23.58
C VAL A 474 -10.84 -14.71 23.75
N ILE A 475 -11.75 -13.75 23.83
CA ILE A 475 -13.18 -14.01 23.82
C ILE A 475 -13.76 -13.62 22.45
N ARG A 476 -14.33 -14.62 21.78
CA ARG A 476 -14.93 -14.44 20.45
C ARG A 476 -16.44 -14.45 20.58
N LEU A 477 -17.07 -13.28 20.33
CA LEU A 477 -18.53 -13.14 20.30
C LEU A 477 -19.06 -13.69 18.98
N THR A 478 -19.78 -14.79 19.03
CA THR A 478 -20.32 -15.49 17.83
C THR A 478 -21.83 -15.34 17.68
N ARG A 479 -22.55 -15.05 18.79
CA ARG A 479 -24.01 -14.97 18.78
C ARG A 479 -24.50 -13.64 18.19
N ILE A 480 -25.32 -13.73 17.14
CA ILE A 480 -26.05 -12.58 16.59
C ILE A 480 -27.33 -12.37 17.41
N PHE A 481 -27.51 -11.18 17.98
CA PHE A 481 -28.70 -10.88 18.77
C PHE A 481 -29.94 -10.73 17.90
N ARG A 482 -31.11 -11.01 18.50
CA ARG A 482 -32.41 -11.10 17.80
C ARG A 482 -32.75 -9.87 16.96
N GLN A 483 -32.46 -8.67 17.45
CA GLN A 483 -32.64 -7.42 16.67
C GLN A 483 -31.71 -7.34 15.47
N ALA A 484 -30.49 -7.81 15.60
CA ALA A 484 -29.48 -7.86 14.53
C ALA A 484 -29.77 -8.99 13.53
N ALA A 485 -30.33 -10.12 13.97
CA ALA A 485 -30.69 -11.25 13.11
C ALA A 485 -31.81 -10.94 12.09
N SER A 486 -32.62 -9.91 12.32
CA SER A 486 -33.61 -9.45 11.34
C SER A 486 -33.00 -8.60 10.21
N SER A 487 -31.76 -8.09 10.38
CA SER A 487 -31.07 -7.30 9.40
C SER A 487 -30.35 -8.20 8.38
N ARG A 488 -30.65 -8.01 7.09
CA ARG A 488 -29.95 -8.69 6.00
C ARG A 488 -28.53 -8.16 5.78
N ILE A 489 -28.25 -6.93 6.17
CA ILE A 489 -26.89 -6.40 6.17
C ILE A 489 -26.04 -7.28 7.07
N ILE A 490 -26.48 -7.57 8.29
CA ILE A 490 -25.75 -8.35 9.27
C ILE A 490 -25.66 -9.82 8.86
N THR A 491 -26.77 -10.44 8.48
CA THR A 491 -26.76 -11.86 8.08
C THR A 491 -25.96 -12.09 6.83
N ASN A 492 -25.99 -11.19 5.85
CA ASN A 492 -25.14 -11.27 4.66
C ASN A 492 -23.67 -10.99 4.97
N ALA A 493 -23.34 -10.10 5.91
CA ALA A 493 -21.97 -9.90 6.36
C ALA A 493 -21.39 -11.20 6.94
N HIS A 494 -22.14 -11.91 7.79
CA HIS A 494 -21.70 -13.21 8.32
C HIS A 494 -21.54 -14.26 7.21
N ARG A 495 -22.49 -14.36 6.27
CA ARG A 495 -22.37 -15.26 5.11
C ARG A 495 -21.12 -14.97 4.29
N ILE A 496 -20.82 -13.69 4.01
CA ILE A 496 -19.63 -13.28 3.29
C ILE A 496 -18.37 -13.72 4.06
N ASN A 497 -18.35 -13.51 5.37
CA ASN A 497 -17.20 -13.89 6.21
C ASN A 497 -16.97 -15.41 6.22
N GLU A 498 -18.02 -16.21 6.25
CA GLU A 498 -17.98 -17.66 6.16
C GLU A 498 -17.67 -18.19 4.74
N GLY A 499 -17.51 -17.30 3.76
CA GLY A 499 -17.28 -17.69 2.37
C GLY A 499 -18.52 -18.11 1.60
N ALA A 500 -19.70 -17.90 2.21
CA ALA A 500 -20.98 -18.17 1.58
C ALA A 500 -21.49 -16.98 0.76
N PHE A 501 -22.14 -17.25 -0.37
CA PHE A 501 -22.68 -16.20 -1.22
C PHE A 501 -23.82 -15.46 -0.50
N PRO A 502 -23.85 -14.09 -0.49
CA PRO A 502 -24.91 -13.33 0.17
C PRO A 502 -26.27 -13.49 -0.51
N ASP A 503 -27.34 -13.33 0.25
CA ASP A 503 -28.70 -13.27 -0.28
C ASP A 503 -28.94 -11.91 -0.95
N LEU A 504 -29.05 -11.92 -2.29
CA LEU A 504 -29.25 -10.74 -3.13
C LEU A 504 -30.73 -10.49 -3.49
N SER A 505 -31.66 -11.16 -2.85
CA SER A 505 -33.09 -10.96 -3.13
C SER A 505 -33.62 -9.60 -2.63
N ASN A 506 -34.20 -8.82 -3.53
CA ASN A 506 -34.83 -7.54 -3.21
C ASN A 506 -36.27 -7.75 -2.68
N SER A 507 -36.40 -8.10 -1.40
CA SER A 507 -37.71 -8.26 -0.77
C SER A 507 -38.20 -6.96 -0.15
N ARG A 508 -39.52 -6.83 0.00
CA ARG A 508 -40.13 -5.67 0.66
C ARG A 508 -39.69 -5.60 2.13
N GLY A 509 -39.16 -4.43 2.55
CA GLY A 509 -38.72 -4.22 3.94
C GLY A 509 -37.28 -4.71 4.22
N THR A 510 -36.53 -5.14 3.20
CA THR A 510 -35.09 -5.44 3.36
C THR A 510 -34.29 -4.16 3.59
N ASP A 511 -33.19 -4.29 4.29
CA ASP A 511 -32.15 -3.26 4.47
C ASP A 511 -30.96 -3.47 3.53
N PHE A 512 -30.96 -4.57 2.76
CA PHE A 512 -29.90 -4.97 1.83
C PHE A 512 -30.49 -5.12 0.43
N PHE A 513 -30.03 -4.28 -0.49
CA PHE A 513 -30.50 -4.24 -1.87
C PHE A 513 -29.39 -4.55 -2.85
N TYR A 514 -29.75 -5.16 -3.95
CA TYR A 514 -28.83 -5.45 -5.06
C TYR A 514 -29.42 -4.97 -6.38
N GLN A 515 -28.57 -4.25 -7.16
CA GLN A 515 -28.90 -3.83 -8.51
C GLN A 515 -27.85 -4.36 -9.48
N GLU A 516 -28.26 -5.23 -10.39
CA GLU A 516 -27.35 -5.80 -11.38
C GLU A 516 -26.97 -4.77 -12.44
N GLN A 517 -25.67 -4.53 -12.58
CA GLN A 517 -25.08 -3.70 -13.62
C GLN A 517 -23.62 -4.10 -13.83
N GLY A 518 -23.29 -4.56 -15.06
CA GLY A 518 -21.93 -5.00 -15.40
C GLY A 518 -21.10 -3.96 -16.14
N ASP A 519 -21.74 -2.98 -16.77
CA ASP A 519 -21.09 -1.89 -17.50
C ASP A 519 -20.67 -0.79 -16.52
N PRO A 520 -19.36 -0.42 -16.45
CA PRO A 520 -18.87 0.58 -15.50
C PRO A 520 -19.47 1.97 -15.65
N ASP A 521 -19.68 2.43 -16.90
CA ASP A 521 -20.22 3.76 -17.16
C ASP A 521 -21.68 3.85 -16.75
N LYS A 522 -22.48 2.82 -17.07
CA LYS A 522 -23.87 2.71 -16.63
C LYS A 522 -23.98 2.53 -15.11
N ALA A 523 -23.01 1.82 -14.49
CA ALA A 523 -22.96 1.70 -13.04
C ALA A 523 -22.68 3.05 -12.38
N ALA A 524 -21.75 3.85 -12.89
CA ALA A 524 -21.48 5.18 -12.39
C ALA A 524 -22.71 6.09 -12.49
N GLN A 525 -23.39 6.10 -13.66
CA GLN A 525 -24.62 6.86 -13.86
C GLN A 525 -25.74 6.42 -12.90
N LEU A 526 -25.92 5.11 -12.72
CA LEU A 526 -26.89 4.54 -11.79
C LEU A 526 -26.60 4.94 -10.34
N ILE A 527 -25.33 4.91 -9.91
CA ILE A 527 -24.91 5.36 -8.58
C ILE A 527 -25.25 6.83 -8.38
N VAL A 528 -24.96 7.68 -9.37
CA VAL A 528 -25.29 9.12 -9.31
C VAL A 528 -26.81 9.32 -9.19
N ASP A 529 -27.62 8.62 -9.97
CA ASP A 529 -29.09 8.71 -9.89
C ASP A 529 -29.62 8.21 -8.56
N LEU A 530 -29.09 7.11 -8.04
CA LEU A 530 -29.42 6.59 -6.70
C LEU A 530 -29.15 7.64 -5.61
N VAL A 531 -27.95 8.19 -5.58
CA VAL A 531 -27.48 9.07 -4.49
C VAL A 531 -28.07 10.48 -4.60
N ALA A 532 -28.18 11.02 -5.81
CA ALA A 532 -28.66 12.40 -6.00
C ALA A 532 -30.20 12.50 -5.99
N ARG A 533 -30.93 11.45 -6.35
CA ARG A 533 -32.38 11.53 -6.61
C ARG A 533 -33.21 10.48 -5.90
N ARG A 534 -32.95 9.16 -6.15
CA ARG A 534 -33.86 8.08 -5.71
C ARG A 534 -33.86 7.87 -4.21
N LEU A 535 -32.67 7.65 -3.62
CA LEU A 535 -32.54 7.37 -2.19
C LEU A 535 -32.92 8.57 -1.32
N PRO A 536 -32.50 9.83 -1.63
CA PRO A 536 -32.97 11.00 -0.90
C PRO A 536 -34.50 11.11 -0.87
N LYS A 537 -35.16 10.91 -2.02
CA LYS A 537 -36.62 10.95 -2.12
C LYS A 537 -37.30 9.81 -1.35
N TYR A 538 -36.73 8.58 -1.43
CA TYR A 538 -37.36 7.41 -0.81
C TYR A 538 -37.22 7.42 0.72
N TYR A 539 -36.06 7.82 1.24
CA TYR A 539 -35.79 7.83 2.69
C TYR A 539 -36.05 9.19 3.35
N ASN A 540 -36.42 10.21 2.58
CA ASN A 540 -36.59 11.59 3.04
C ASN A 540 -35.34 12.10 3.80
N VAL A 541 -34.16 11.92 3.22
CA VAL A 541 -32.88 12.34 3.77
C VAL A 541 -32.09 13.17 2.76
N PRO A 542 -31.26 14.13 3.18
CA PRO A 542 -30.39 14.84 2.26
C PRO A 542 -29.32 13.91 1.66
N ALA A 543 -28.93 14.19 0.41
CA ALA A 543 -27.95 13.37 -0.31
C ALA A 543 -26.59 13.28 0.42
N GLN A 544 -26.25 14.27 1.24
CA GLN A 544 -25.03 14.30 2.07
C GLN A 544 -24.99 13.19 3.12
N GLN A 545 -26.15 12.64 3.54
CA GLN A 545 -26.22 11.51 4.48
C GLN A 545 -25.99 10.15 3.81
N ILE A 546 -25.93 10.11 2.48
CA ILE A 546 -25.65 8.91 1.71
C ILE A 546 -24.16 8.86 1.42
N GLN A 547 -23.55 7.71 1.61
CA GLN A 547 -22.13 7.50 1.34
C GLN A 547 -21.93 6.48 0.24
N VAL A 548 -21.13 6.84 -0.75
CA VAL A 548 -20.63 5.86 -1.72
C VAL A 548 -19.31 5.29 -1.23
N LEU A 549 -19.23 3.95 -1.14
CA LEU A 549 -18.01 3.23 -0.76
C LEU A 549 -17.53 2.39 -1.95
N THR A 550 -16.36 2.69 -2.48
CA THR A 550 -15.81 1.98 -3.64
C THR A 550 -14.50 1.25 -3.29
N PRO A 551 -14.20 0.11 -3.94
CA PRO A 551 -12.94 -0.59 -3.74
C PRO A 551 -11.69 0.21 -4.11
N MET A 552 -11.79 1.12 -5.09
CA MET A 552 -10.63 1.77 -5.71
C MET A 552 -10.75 3.30 -5.74
N GLN A 553 -9.58 3.97 -5.74
CA GLN A 553 -9.51 5.43 -5.87
C GLN A 553 -9.69 5.86 -7.33
N ARG A 554 -9.09 5.13 -8.29
CA ARG A 554 -9.08 5.44 -9.72
C ARG A 554 -10.06 4.57 -10.49
N GLY A 555 -10.36 4.97 -11.75
CA GLY A 555 -11.26 4.25 -12.65
C GLY A 555 -12.67 4.86 -12.72
N VAL A 556 -13.50 4.37 -13.64
CA VAL A 556 -14.84 4.89 -13.92
C VAL A 556 -15.75 4.90 -12.68
N VAL A 557 -15.73 3.83 -11.90
CA VAL A 557 -16.45 3.70 -10.62
C VAL A 557 -15.52 3.87 -9.41
N GLY A 558 -14.35 4.51 -9.61
CA GLY A 558 -13.43 4.88 -8.54
C GLY A 558 -13.87 6.16 -7.81
N ALA A 559 -13.39 6.35 -6.58
CA ALA A 559 -13.80 7.47 -5.73
C ALA A 559 -13.55 8.84 -6.37
N ALA A 560 -12.44 9.02 -7.10
CA ALA A 560 -12.11 10.29 -7.74
C ALA A 560 -13.15 10.70 -8.79
N ASN A 561 -13.50 9.79 -9.70
CA ASN A 561 -14.48 10.06 -10.76
C ASN A 561 -15.91 10.20 -10.19
N LEU A 562 -16.28 9.30 -9.26
CA LEU A 562 -17.61 9.36 -8.63
C LEU A 562 -17.81 10.66 -7.85
N ASN A 563 -16.77 11.19 -7.20
CA ASN A 563 -16.85 12.49 -6.52
C ASN A 563 -17.16 13.64 -7.47
N GLN A 564 -16.54 13.68 -8.66
CA GLN A 564 -16.81 14.71 -9.66
C GLN A 564 -18.25 14.60 -10.21
N LEU A 565 -18.68 13.38 -10.53
CA LEU A 565 -20.05 13.13 -11.03
C LEU A 565 -21.12 13.45 -9.97
N LEU A 566 -20.89 13.06 -8.73
CA LEU A 566 -21.79 13.32 -7.62
C LEU A 566 -21.83 14.81 -7.26
N GLN A 567 -20.69 15.50 -7.24
CA GLN A 567 -20.66 16.95 -7.04
C GLN A 567 -21.47 17.67 -8.11
N ALA A 568 -21.28 17.32 -9.38
CA ALA A 568 -22.04 17.93 -10.49
C ALA A 568 -23.55 17.69 -10.39
N ALA A 569 -23.97 16.55 -9.83
CA ALA A 569 -25.38 16.19 -9.69
C ALA A 569 -26.05 16.76 -8.42
N ILE A 570 -25.29 16.84 -7.29
CA ILE A 570 -25.82 17.22 -5.98
C ILE A 570 -25.60 18.72 -5.71
N ASN A 571 -24.42 19.25 -6.10
CA ASN A 571 -24.03 20.63 -5.89
C ASN A 571 -23.49 21.25 -7.20
N PRO A 572 -24.35 21.43 -8.23
CA PRO A 572 -23.91 22.02 -9.50
C PRO A 572 -23.45 23.47 -9.34
N PRO A 573 -22.66 24.00 -10.30
CA PRO A 573 -22.26 25.41 -10.28
C PRO A 573 -23.48 26.33 -10.18
N ARG A 574 -23.46 27.27 -9.23
CA ARG A 574 -24.52 28.26 -9.07
C ARG A 574 -24.17 29.50 -9.90
N GLN A 575 -25.14 30.05 -10.57
CA GLN A 575 -24.96 31.36 -11.16
C GLN A 575 -24.97 32.44 -10.05
N PRO A 576 -24.08 33.47 -10.13
CA PRO A 576 -24.15 34.59 -9.20
C PRO A 576 -25.54 35.24 -9.21
N ASP A 577 -25.98 35.72 -8.05
CA ASP A 577 -27.21 36.47 -7.92
C ASP A 577 -27.11 37.85 -8.64
N LYS A 578 -28.19 38.60 -8.63
CA LYS A 578 -28.23 39.94 -9.24
C LYS A 578 -27.21 40.93 -8.69
N TRP A 579 -26.61 40.60 -7.53
CA TRP A 579 -25.61 41.40 -6.85
C TRP A 579 -24.20 40.84 -6.97
N GLY A 580 -23.99 39.80 -7.80
CA GLY A 580 -22.69 39.13 -7.98
C GLY A 580 -22.29 38.26 -6.81
N LYS A 581 -23.21 37.97 -5.86
CA LYS A 581 -22.97 37.06 -4.75
C LYS A 581 -23.47 35.66 -5.05
N GLY A 582 -22.71 34.66 -4.64
CA GLY A 582 -23.00 33.24 -4.86
C GLY A 582 -22.36 32.69 -6.13
N GLY A 583 -22.06 31.43 -6.12
CA GLY A 583 -21.32 30.78 -7.19
C GLY A 583 -19.81 30.85 -7.05
N GLU A 584 -19.32 31.29 -5.88
CA GLU A 584 -17.90 31.30 -5.60
C GLU A 584 -17.37 29.87 -5.63
N GLU A 585 -16.33 29.68 -6.44
CA GLU A 585 -15.60 28.42 -6.58
C GLU A 585 -14.12 28.67 -6.28
N LEU A 586 -13.51 27.69 -5.62
CA LEU A 586 -12.08 27.70 -5.36
C LEU A 586 -11.44 26.49 -6.03
N HIS A 587 -10.42 26.77 -6.88
CA HIS A 587 -9.76 25.70 -7.65
C HIS A 587 -8.37 25.45 -7.07
N ARG A 588 -8.08 24.18 -6.78
CA ARG A 588 -6.76 23.74 -6.31
C ARG A 588 -6.46 22.32 -6.74
N ALA A 589 -5.28 22.07 -7.26
CA ALA A 589 -4.76 20.73 -7.60
C ALA A 589 -5.75 19.85 -8.43
N GLY A 590 -6.46 20.46 -9.39
CA GLY A 590 -7.43 19.77 -10.25
C GLY A 590 -8.81 19.54 -9.62
N TYR A 591 -9.03 19.96 -8.38
CA TYR A 591 -10.33 19.95 -7.72
C TYR A 591 -10.98 21.32 -7.73
N THR A 592 -12.30 21.33 -7.82
CA THR A 592 -13.14 22.52 -7.66
C THR A 592 -13.96 22.34 -6.38
N TYR A 593 -13.86 23.30 -5.49
CA TYR A 593 -14.61 23.32 -4.23
C TYR A 593 -15.71 24.37 -4.28
N ARG A 594 -16.89 24.03 -3.76
CA ARG A 594 -18.10 24.88 -3.70
C ARG A 594 -18.69 24.87 -2.32
N ALA A 595 -19.30 25.96 -1.90
CA ALA A 595 -20.12 25.96 -0.70
C ALA A 595 -21.23 24.91 -0.79
N GLY A 596 -21.39 24.08 0.25
CA GLY A 596 -22.25 22.91 0.30
C GLY A 596 -21.60 21.59 -0.09
N ASP A 597 -20.35 21.59 -0.54
CA ASP A 597 -19.62 20.35 -0.83
C ASP A 597 -19.31 19.56 0.43
N LYS A 598 -19.48 18.24 0.33
CA LYS A 598 -19.04 17.29 1.34
C LYS A 598 -17.58 16.97 1.13
N VAL A 599 -16.75 17.22 2.13
CA VAL A 599 -15.29 17.04 2.09
C VAL A 599 -14.80 16.17 3.24
N MET A 600 -13.59 15.61 3.08
CA MET A 600 -12.91 14.82 4.10
C MET A 600 -11.51 15.36 4.30
N GLN A 601 -11.11 15.54 5.54
CA GLN A 601 -9.73 15.76 5.94
C GLN A 601 -8.90 14.49 5.67
N ILE A 602 -7.74 14.63 5.05
CA ILE A 602 -6.86 13.47 4.70
C ILE A 602 -5.53 13.47 5.43
N ARG A 603 -5.33 14.43 6.33
CA ARG A 603 -4.16 14.54 7.22
C ARG A 603 -4.63 14.99 8.61
N ASN A 604 -3.86 14.61 9.65
CA ASN A 604 -4.12 15.17 10.96
C ASN A 604 -3.62 16.61 11.01
N ASN A 605 -4.48 17.55 11.38
CA ASN A 605 -4.12 18.92 11.67
C ASN A 605 -4.43 19.20 13.15
N TYR A 606 -3.39 19.13 13.96
CA TYR A 606 -3.51 19.24 15.42
C TYR A 606 -3.82 20.67 15.88
N ASP A 607 -3.39 21.68 15.13
CA ASP A 607 -3.64 23.09 15.45
C ASP A 607 -5.11 23.44 15.21
N LYS A 608 -5.70 22.87 14.18
CA LYS A 608 -7.12 23.00 13.85
C LYS A 608 -7.98 21.95 14.55
N GLU A 609 -7.36 20.97 15.22
CA GLU A 609 -8.02 19.81 15.85
C GLU A 609 -8.94 19.03 14.88
N VAL A 610 -8.54 18.90 13.62
CA VAL A 610 -9.23 18.10 12.61
C VAL A 610 -8.35 16.93 12.21
N TYR A 611 -8.92 15.75 12.11
CA TYR A 611 -8.16 14.51 11.95
C TYR A 611 -8.44 13.81 10.62
N ASN A 612 -7.50 12.99 10.20
CA ASN A 612 -7.65 12.18 9.01
C ASN A 612 -8.94 11.33 9.10
N GLY A 613 -9.77 11.45 8.08
CA GLY A 613 -11.08 10.79 8.01
C GLY A 613 -12.25 11.65 8.46
N ASP A 614 -12.05 12.80 9.12
CA ASP A 614 -13.15 13.69 9.50
C ASP A 614 -13.87 14.20 8.25
N ILE A 615 -15.21 14.13 8.26
CA ILE A 615 -16.04 14.66 7.18
C ILE A 615 -16.68 15.95 7.62
N GLY A 616 -16.60 16.96 6.76
CA GLY A 616 -17.27 18.26 6.93
C GLY A 616 -18.01 18.69 5.68
N VAL A 617 -18.67 19.82 5.80
CA VAL A 617 -19.36 20.50 4.71
C VAL A 617 -18.81 21.90 4.57
N ILE A 618 -18.45 22.31 3.36
CA ILE A 618 -17.99 23.69 3.09
C ILE A 618 -19.17 24.63 3.31
N SER A 619 -19.06 25.54 4.28
CA SER A 619 -20.11 26.50 4.63
C SER A 619 -20.01 27.77 3.81
N SER A 620 -18.80 28.26 3.53
CA SER A 620 -18.57 29.49 2.78
C SER A 620 -17.21 29.47 2.08
N ILE A 621 -17.08 30.28 1.03
CA ILE A 621 -15.83 30.51 0.31
C ILE A 621 -15.64 32.01 0.19
N ASP A 622 -14.44 32.52 0.52
CA ASP A 622 -14.02 33.89 0.24
C ASP A 622 -13.04 33.87 -0.94
N PRO A 623 -13.45 34.30 -2.14
CA PRO A 623 -12.58 34.31 -3.32
C PRO A 623 -11.53 35.42 -3.29
N VAL A 624 -11.71 36.47 -2.44
CA VAL A 624 -10.78 37.60 -2.33
C VAL A 624 -9.61 37.22 -1.42
N GLU A 625 -9.92 36.73 -0.22
CA GLU A 625 -8.92 36.24 0.73
C GLU A 625 -8.44 34.83 0.37
N ARG A 626 -9.09 34.17 -0.59
CA ARG A 626 -8.80 32.78 -1.03
C ARG A 626 -8.86 31.78 0.10
N THR A 627 -9.85 31.92 0.98
CA THR A 627 -10.12 31.02 2.09
C THR A 627 -11.45 30.30 1.92
N LEU A 628 -11.61 29.21 2.62
CA LEU A 628 -12.91 28.53 2.77
C LEU A 628 -13.12 28.07 4.20
N SER A 629 -14.37 28.07 4.64
CA SER A 629 -14.77 27.55 5.95
C SER A 629 -15.46 26.20 5.80
N ILE A 630 -15.05 25.23 6.61
CA ILE A 630 -15.63 23.88 6.65
C ILE A 630 -16.24 23.68 8.03
N VAL A 631 -17.48 23.20 8.08
CA VAL A 631 -18.11 22.77 9.32
C VAL A 631 -17.90 21.27 9.48
N PHE A 632 -17.11 20.90 10.47
CA PHE A 632 -16.92 19.54 10.94
C PHE A 632 -17.76 19.36 12.21
N ASP A 633 -18.75 18.47 12.16
CA ASP A 633 -19.79 18.35 13.19
C ASP A 633 -20.43 19.72 13.52
N ASP A 634 -20.12 20.30 14.67
CA ASP A 634 -20.65 21.61 15.11
C ASP A 634 -19.61 22.72 15.13
N ARG A 635 -18.40 22.46 14.59
CA ARG A 635 -17.27 23.39 14.63
C ARG A 635 -16.89 23.86 13.22
N SER A 636 -16.82 25.19 13.06
CA SER A 636 -16.33 25.81 11.82
C SER A 636 -14.81 25.99 11.86
N VAL A 637 -14.14 25.56 10.81
CA VAL A 637 -12.68 25.64 10.65
C VAL A 637 -12.36 26.29 9.32
N GLU A 638 -11.50 27.31 9.35
CA GLU A 638 -11.05 28.04 8.16
C GLU A 638 -9.78 27.42 7.55
N TYR A 639 -9.75 27.36 6.21
CA TYR A 639 -8.63 26.87 5.41
C TYR A 639 -8.20 27.92 4.41
N ASP A 640 -6.90 28.19 4.38
CA ASP A 640 -6.27 28.93 3.29
C ASP A 640 -6.13 28.05 2.05
N VAL A 641 -6.06 28.65 0.86
CA VAL A 641 -5.88 27.92 -0.40
C VAL A 641 -4.65 27.01 -0.41
N THR A 642 -3.61 27.34 0.35
CA THR A 642 -2.39 26.54 0.45
C THR A 642 -2.59 25.25 1.26
N GLU A 643 -3.61 25.21 2.11
CA GLU A 643 -3.95 24.07 2.97
C GLU A 643 -4.99 23.12 2.34
N LEU A 644 -5.50 23.45 1.15
CA LEU A 644 -6.52 22.64 0.48
C LEU A 644 -6.00 21.28 -0.03
N ASP A 645 -4.72 21.02 0.03
CA ASP A 645 -4.15 19.69 -0.18
C ASP A 645 -4.39 18.74 1.00
N GLU A 646 -4.89 19.26 2.14
CA GLU A 646 -5.31 18.47 3.29
C GLU A 646 -6.75 17.93 3.18
N ILE A 647 -7.53 18.38 2.20
CA ILE A 647 -8.93 18.00 2.04
C ILE A 647 -9.24 17.43 0.65
N VAL A 648 -10.23 16.56 0.58
CA VAL A 648 -10.76 16.01 -0.68
C VAL A 648 -12.28 15.95 -0.66
N LEU A 649 -12.92 15.94 -1.85
CA LEU A 649 -14.34 15.67 -1.93
C LEU A 649 -14.67 14.28 -1.35
N ALA A 650 -15.79 14.14 -0.65
CA ALA A 650 -16.14 12.96 0.13
C ALA A 650 -17.56 12.40 -0.10
N TYR A 651 -18.20 12.70 -1.23
CA TYR A 651 -19.42 12.03 -1.64
C TYR A 651 -19.18 10.53 -1.87
N ALA A 652 -18.01 10.19 -2.41
CA ALA A 652 -17.52 8.84 -2.55
C ALA A 652 -16.14 8.70 -1.87
N THR A 653 -15.91 7.60 -1.15
CA THR A 653 -14.63 7.28 -0.50
C THR A 653 -14.27 5.82 -0.75
N THR A 654 -13.01 5.45 -0.56
CA THR A 654 -12.65 4.03 -0.60
C THR A 654 -13.09 3.32 0.69
N VAL A 655 -13.32 2.01 0.60
CA VAL A 655 -13.66 1.18 1.77
C VAL A 655 -12.59 1.31 2.87
N HIS A 656 -11.31 1.39 2.50
CA HIS A 656 -10.20 1.61 3.43
C HIS A 656 -10.33 2.91 4.23
N LYS A 657 -10.67 4.02 3.56
CA LYS A 657 -10.88 5.32 4.23
C LYS A 657 -12.18 5.40 5.04
N ALA A 658 -13.08 4.43 4.86
CA ALA A 658 -14.32 4.31 5.62
C ALA A 658 -14.19 3.42 6.87
N GLN A 659 -13.02 2.85 7.14
CA GLN A 659 -12.78 2.08 8.38
C GLN A 659 -13.02 2.95 9.62
N GLY A 660 -13.59 2.34 10.67
CA GLY A 660 -13.98 3.04 11.91
C GLY A 660 -15.18 3.99 11.77
N ALA A 661 -15.76 4.13 10.57
CA ALA A 661 -16.96 4.94 10.32
C ALA A 661 -18.18 4.07 10.01
N GLU A 662 -19.37 4.57 10.29
CA GLU A 662 -20.64 3.95 9.89
C GLU A 662 -21.56 5.03 9.29
N TYR A 663 -22.34 4.62 8.30
CA TYR A 663 -23.21 5.53 7.57
C TYR A 663 -24.65 5.03 7.57
N PRO A 664 -25.64 5.93 7.63
CA PRO A 664 -27.05 5.53 7.56
C PRO A 664 -27.38 4.74 6.29
N ILE A 665 -26.92 5.23 5.15
CA ILE A 665 -27.16 4.62 3.83
C ILE A 665 -25.83 4.53 3.08
N VAL A 666 -25.53 3.32 2.59
CA VAL A 666 -24.32 3.05 1.80
C VAL A 666 -24.71 2.58 0.40
N VAL A 667 -24.04 3.10 -0.62
CA VAL A 667 -24.09 2.59 -2.00
C VAL A 667 -22.70 2.07 -2.36
N MET A 668 -22.58 0.81 -2.79
CA MET A 668 -21.27 0.19 -3.04
C MET A 668 -21.21 -0.48 -4.42
N PRO A 669 -20.36 0.01 -5.35
CA PRO A 669 -20.09 -0.69 -6.61
C PRO A 669 -19.21 -1.93 -6.37
N VAL A 670 -19.61 -3.07 -6.98
CA VAL A 670 -18.85 -4.34 -6.94
C VAL A 670 -18.81 -4.91 -8.35
N LEU A 671 -17.77 -4.51 -9.13
CA LEU A 671 -17.60 -4.88 -10.53
C LEU A 671 -16.26 -5.59 -10.75
N MET A 672 -16.16 -6.38 -11.81
CA MET A 672 -14.91 -7.09 -12.16
C MET A 672 -13.75 -6.15 -12.50
N ASN A 673 -14.00 -4.89 -12.86
CA ASN A 673 -12.95 -3.87 -13.02
C ASN A 673 -12.14 -3.62 -11.75
N HIS A 674 -12.68 -4.02 -10.60
CA HIS A 674 -12.04 -3.92 -9.30
C HIS A 674 -11.30 -5.22 -8.90
N PHE A 675 -11.08 -6.18 -9.81
CA PHE A 675 -10.68 -7.57 -9.49
C PHE A 675 -9.47 -7.65 -8.55
N VAL A 676 -8.48 -6.75 -8.70
CA VAL A 676 -7.29 -6.67 -7.82
C VAL A 676 -7.67 -6.43 -6.35
N MET A 677 -8.74 -5.65 -6.11
CA MET A 677 -9.19 -5.26 -4.78
C MET A 677 -10.38 -6.08 -4.26
N LEU A 678 -10.93 -6.98 -5.12
CA LEU A 678 -12.08 -7.79 -4.72
C LEU A 678 -11.66 -8.94 -3.81
N GLN A 679 -11.73 -8.69 -2.51
CA GLN A 679 -11.37 -9.61 -1.44
C GLN A 679 -12.53 -9.72 -0.45
N ARG A 680 -12.58 -10.87 0.27
CA ARG A 680 -13.63 -11.16 1.25
C ARG A 680 -13.71 -10.10 2.33
N ASN A 681 -12.60 -9.78 2.97
CA ASN A 681 -12.50 -8.79 4.04
C ASN A 681 -12.86 -7.37 3.57
N LEU A 682 -12.54 -6.97 2.32
CA LEU A 682 -12.92 -5.69 1.77
C LEU A 682 -14.44 -5.60 1.55
N LEU A 683 -15.05 -6.65 0.96
CA LEU A 683 -16.50 -6.70 0.78
C LEU A 683 -17.22 -6.72 2.13
N TYR A 684 -16.75 -7.54 3.07
CA TYR A 684 -17.25 -7.61 4.44
C TYR A 684 -17.17 -6.26 5.15
N THR A 685 -16.01 -5.61 5.10
CA THR A 685 -15.83 -4.28 5.73
C THR A 685 -16.78 -3.25 5.12
N GLY A 686 -16.89 -3.21 3.77
CA GLY A 686 -17.81 -2.28 3.10
C GLY A 686 -19.27 -2.49 3.46
N VAL A 687 -19.72 -3.74 3.52
CA VAL A 687 -21.08 -4.12 3.91
C VAL A 687 -21.37 -3.69 5.35
N THR A 688 -20.44 -3.92 6.25
CA THR A 688 -20.60 -3.60 7.69
C THR A 688 -20.58 -2.10 8.01
N ARG A 689 -20.26 -1.24 7.04
CA ARG A 689 -20.35 0.24 7.22
C ARG A 689 -21.78 0.78 7.13
N ALA A 690 -22.73 0.00 6.63
CA ALA A 690 -24.14 0.44 6.51
C ALA A 690 -24.92 0.17 7.81
N LYS A 691 -25.60 1.22 8.35
CA LYS A 691 -26.46 1.11 9.54
C LYS A 691 -27.90 0.73 9.22
N LYS A 692 -28.48 1.36 8.20
CA LYS A 692 -29.92 1.23 7.89
C LYS A 692 -30.17 0.64 6.51
N THR A 693 -29.34 0.97 5.52
CA THR A 693 -29.55 0.51 4.14
C THR A 693 -28.22 0.36 3.43
N LEU A 694 -28.07 -0.78 2.76
CA LEU A 694 -27.00 -1.04 1.81
C LEU A 694 -27.57 -1.29 0.42
N MET A 695 -27.00 -0.62 -0.59
CA MET A 695 -27.27 -0.87 -2.00
C MET A 695 -26.00 -1.33 -2.70
N LEU A 696 -25.93 -2.60 -3.10
CA LEU A 696 -24.86 -3.10 -3.98
C LEU A 696 -25.22 -2.86 -5.44
N VAL A 697 -24.28 -2.31 -6.21
CA VAL A 697 -24.41 -2.10 -7.66
C VAL A 697 -23.28 -2.86 -8.35
N GLY A 698 -23.58 -3.88 -9.15
CA GLY A 698 -22.52 -4.66 -9.79
C GLY A 698 -22.98 -5.99 -10.34
N THR A 699 -22.07 -6.98 -10.36
CA THR A 699 -22.38 -8.31 -10.90
C THR A 699 -22.25 -9.42 -9.85
N LYS A 700 -23.11 -10.43 -9.95
CA LYS A 700 -23.01 -11.64 -9.11
C LYS A 700 -21.64 -12.30 -9.23
N LYS A 701 -21.01 -12.25 -10.44
CA LYS A 701 -19.65 -12.76 -10.68
C LYS A 701 -18.62 -12.05 -9.81
N ALA A 702 -18.67 -10.71 -9.75
CA ALA A 702 -17.73 -9.92 -8.94
C ALA A 702 -17.92 -10.16 -7.43
N ILE A 703 -19.16 -10.22 -6.97
CA ILE A 703 -19.49 -10.56 -5.57
C ILE A 703 -18.97 -11.97 -5.24
N GLY A 704 -19.25 -12.97 -6.08
CA GLY A 704 -18.79 -14.34 -5.87
C GLY A 704 -17.26 -14.47 -5.92
N TYR A 705 -16.59 -13.66 -6.74
CA TYR A 705 -15.13 -13.58 -6.77
C TYR A 705 -14.60 -13.03 -5.44
N ALA A 706 -15.13 -11.89 -4.98
CA ALA A 706 -14.74 -11.27 -3.72
C ALA A 706 -14.91 -12.23 -2.52
N VAL A 707 -16.07 -12.92 -2.42
CA VAL A 707 -16.36 -13.86 -1.33
C VAL A 707 -15.37 -15.04 -1.28
N ARG A 708 -14.88 -15.51 -2.43
CA ARG A 708 -13.93 -16.63 -2.50
C ARG A 708 -12.48 -16.20 -2.33
N ASN A 709 -12.17 -14.94 -2.61
CA ASN A 709 -10.80 -14.44 -2.57
C ASN A 709 -10.36 -14.08 -1.13
N VAL A 710 -9.46 -14.90 -0.55
CA VAL A 710 -8.87 -14.74 0.78
C VAL A 710 -7.34 -14.52 0.73
N THR A 711 -6.79 -14.26 -0.46
CA THR A 711 -5.34 -14.31 -0.72
C THR A 711 -4.52 -13.24 0.01
N VAL A 712 -5.11 -12.14 0.43
CA VAL A 712 -4.41 -10.99 1.02
C VAL A 712 -4.31 -11.03 2.55
N ASP A 713 -4.90 -12.04 3.20
CA ASP A 713 -4.78 -12.20 4.65
C ASP A 713 -3.38 -12.63 5.12
N LYS A 714 -2.48 -13.03 4.20
CA LYS A 714 -1.12 -13.47 4.51
C LYS A 714 -0.13 -12.31 4.43
N ARG A 715 0.00 -11.57 5.51
CA ARG A 715 1.08 -10.59 5.69
C ARG A 715 2.31 -11.29 6.24
N ASN A 716 3.48 -10.88 5.76
CA ASN A 716 4.75 -11.33 6.31
C ASN A 716 4.95 -10.67 7.68
N THR A 717 4.70 -11.40 8.75
CA THR A 717 4.87 -11.00 10.15
C THR A 717 5.33 -12.22 10.97
N LEU A 718 6.16 -12.01 11.97
CA LEU A 718 6.58 -13.06 12.91
C LEU A 718 6.00 -12.86 14.32
N LEU A 719 5.13 -11.88 14.52
CA LEU A 719 4.62 -11.53 15.85
C LEU A 719 3.90 -12.71 16.53
N ALA A 720 3.03 -13.41 15.81
CA ALA A 720 2.33 -14.58 16.35
C ALA A 720 3.30 -15.67 16.86
N TRP A 721 4.31 -15.98 16.03
CA TRP A 721 5.36 -16.92 16.41
C TRP A 721 6.19 -16.42 17.60
N ARG A 722 6.57 -15.14 17.60
CA ARG A 722 7.33 -14.55 18.72
C ARG A 722 6.56 -14.68 20.03
N LEU A 723 5.26 -14.39 20.01
CA LEU A 723 4.40 -14.48 21.20
C LEU A 723 4.23 -15.93 21.71
N ASN A 724 4.14 -16.92 20.84
CA ASN A 724 4.01 -18.32 21.23
C ASN A 724 4.55 -19.25 20.14
N PRO A 725 5.84 -19.59 20.18
CA PRO A 725 6.43 -20.50 19.21
C PRO A 725 5.77 -21.90 19.15
N ALA A 726 5.17 -22.34 20.23
CA ALA A 726 4.53 -23.65 20.30
C ALA A 726 3.12 -23.68 19.69
N ALA A 727 2.36 -22.59 19.78
CA ALA A 727 1.00 -22.52 19.22
C ALA A 727 0.99 -22.34 17.70
N THR A 728 2.05 -21.76 17.14
CA THR A 728 2.21 -21.57 15.70
C THR A 728 2.89 -22.75 15.00
N ALA A 729 3.44 -23.68 15.77
CA ALA A 729 3.67 -25.04 15.28
C ALA A 729 2.29 -25.68 15.06
N PRO A 730 2.01 -26.32 13.89
CA PRO A 730 0.74 -26.99 13.68
C PRO A 730 0.46 -27.88 14.86
N SER A 731 -0.69 -27.67 15.50
CA SER A 731 -1.14 -28.47 16.63
C SER A 731 -1.04 -29.94 16.24
N ALA A 732 -0.18 -30.66 16.91
CA ALA A 732 -0.35 -32.10 17.01
C ALA A 732 -1.72 -32.28 17.66
N ALA A 733 -2.75 -32.51 16.85
CA ALA A 733 -4.07 -32.87 17.32
C ALA A 733 -3.86 -33.97 18.35
N SER A 734 -4.39 -33.75 19.56
CA SER A 734 -4.44 -34.70 20.62
C SER A 734 -4.70 -36.10 20.08
N ALA A 735 -3.67 -36.88 19.97
CA ALA A 735 -3.75 -38.29 19.67
C ALA A 735 -3.82 -39.04 21.04
N ASP A 736 -5.02 -39.08 21.60
CA ASP A 736 -5.44 -40.20 22.40
C ASP A 736 -6.12 -41.20 21.48
N GLY A 737 -5.42 -42.22 21.13
CA GLY A 737 -5.88 -43.29 20.27
C GLY A 737 -4.70 -43.99 19.61
N GLN A 738 -4.15 -44.95 20.31
CA GLN A 738 -3.19 -45.92 19.77
C GLN A 738 -3.78 -46.55 18.50
N ASP A 739 -3.22 -46.21 17.33
CA ASP A 739 -3.11 -47.09 16.20
C ASP A 739 -1.87 -46.65 15.41
N GLU A 740 -0.88 -47.54 15.37
CA GLU A 740 0.25 -47.43 14.44
C GLU A 740 -0.29 -47.26 13.03
N PRO A 741 0.16 -46.22 12.21
CA PRO A 741 -0.24 -46.16 10.83
C PRO A 741 0.40 -47.30 10.08
N LYS A 742 -0.38 -48.36 9.86
CA LYS A 742 -0.07 -49.35 8.83
C LYS A 742 0.12 -48.60 7.51
N GLN A 743 1.30 -48.72 6.90
CA GLN A 743 1.53 -48.31 5.51
C GLN A 743 0.38 -48.84 4.65
N PRO A 744 -0.27 -48.00 3.82
CA PRO A 744 -1.18 -48.54 2.84
C PRO A 744 -0.38 -49.42 1.89
N ALA A 745 -0.65 -50.70 1.90
CA ALA A 745 -0.08 -51.63 0.94
C ALA A 745 -0.46 -51.15 -0.48
N GLY A 746 0.54 -50.72 -1.29
CA GLY A 746 0.33 -50.43 -2.70
C GLY A 746 0.52 -49.00 -3.19
N ALA A 747 1.20 -48.09 -2.49
CA ALA A 747 1.52 -46.81 -3.10
C ALA A 747 2.46 -46.98 -4.31
N ARG A 748 2.01 -46.49 -5.49
CA ARG A 748 2.77 -46.51 -6.77
C ARG A 748 3.37 -45.12 -6.97
N TYR A 749 4.69 -45.04 -7.11
CA TYR A 749 5.43 -43.82 -7.37
C TYR A 749 6.00 -43.83 -8.79
N ILE A 750 5.87 -42.71 -9.49
CA ILE A 750 6.39 -42.51 -10.84
C ILE A 750 7.53 -41.48 -10.73
N VAL A 751 8.74 -41.98 -10.67
CA VAL A 751 9.93 -41.13 -10.56
C VAL A 751 10.38 -40.73 -11.95
N PHE A 752 10.47 -39.45 -12.25
CA PHE A 752 10.83 -38.97 -13.58
C PHE A 752 11.83 -37.82 -13.49
N ASP A 753 12.59 -37.67 -14.56
CA ASP A 753 13.56 -36.59 -14.75
C ASP A 753 13.48 -36.13 -16.21
N VAL A 754 13.69 -34.81 -16.45
CA VAL A 754 13.61 -34.24 -17.80
C VAL A 754 14.81 -33.34 -18.08
N GLU A 755 15.35 -33.47 -19.32
CA GLU A 755 16.36 -32.57 -19.84
C GLU A 755 15.74 -31.57 -20.82
N THR A 756 16.30 -30.36 -20.86
CA THR A 756 15.78 -29.25 -21.67
C THR A 756 16.79 -28.78 -22.72
N PRO A 757 16.37 -28.32 -23.91
CA PRO A 757 17.27 -27.90 -24.96
C PRO A 757 17.92 -26.51 -24.67
N ASN A 758 17.24 -25.69 -23.88
CA ASN A 758 17.64 -24.30 -23.61
C ASN A 758 17.12 -23.80 -22.27
N ASN A 759 17.52 -22.60 -21.89
CA ASN A 759 17.20 -21.96 -20.61
C ASN A 759 15.73 -21.48 -20.46
N TYR A 760 14.88 -21.58 -21.51
CA TYR A 760 13.45 -21.23 -21.40
C TYR A 760 12.66 -22.30 -20.62
N ASN A 761 13.19 -23.55 -20.61
CA ASN A 761 12.63 -24.67 -19.85
C ASN A 761 11.13 -24.90 -20.14
N ASP A 762 10.76 -24.84 -21.42
CA ASP A 762 9.41 -24.99 -21.93
C ASP A 762 9.29 -26.18 -22.91
N ARG A 763 10.42 -26.75 -23.29
CA ARG A 763 10.54 -27.97 -24.12
C ARG A 763 11.36 -29.03 -23.41
N ILE A 764 11.11 -30.29 -23.79
CA ILE A 764 11.83 -31.45 -23.27
C ILE A 764 12.69 -32.03 -24.40
N SER A 765 13.98 -32.29 -24.12
CA SER A 765 14.92 -32.93 -25.04
C SER A 765 15.20 -34.41 -24.70
N ALA A 766 14.97 -34.80 -23.45
CA ALA A 766 14.97 -36.21 -23.02
C ALA A 766 14.07 -36.38 -21.79
N ILE A 767 13.48 -37.54 -21.60
CA ILE A 767 12.71 -37.91 -20.42
C ILE A 767 13.05 -39.34 -19.98
N GLY A 768 13.35 -39.49 -18.69
CA GLY A 768 13.52 -40.75 -18.00
C GLY A 768 12.41 -40.95 -16.96
N ILE A 769 11.88 -42.19 -16.88
CA ILE A 769 10.83 -42.56 -15.92
C ILE A 769 11.20 -43.90 -15.28
N SER A 770 11.16 -43.95 -13.93
CA SER A 770 11.33 -45.19 -13.14
C SER A 770 10.10 -45.41 -12.29
N VAL A 771 9.43 -46.52 -12.40
CA VAL A 771 8.22 -46.86 -11.65
C VAL A 771 8.58 -47.64 -10.40
N VAL A 772 8.20 -47.14 -9.22
CA VAL A 772 8.48 -47.78 -7.92
C VAL A 772 7.19 -48.29 -7.31
N GLU A 773 7.15 -49.61 -7.01
CA GLU A 773 6.06 -50.27 -6.30
C GLU A 773 6.64 -51.16 -5.19
N ASN A 774 6.03 -51.15 -4.03
CA ASN A 774 6.43 -51.96 -2.87
C ASN A 774 7.94 -51.88 -2.55
N GLY A 775 8.53 -50.69 -2.69
CA GLY A 775 9.94 -50.43 -2.41
C GLY A 775 10.90 -51.03 -3.47
N ARG A 776 10.46 -51.30 -4.68
CA ARG A 776 11.31 -51.78 -5.79
C ARG A 776 10.99 -51.04 -7.08
N ILE A 777 11.98 -50.83 -7.91
CA ILE A 777 11.78 -50.39 -9.31
C ILE A 777 11.19 -51.59 -10.09
N VAL A 778 9.98 -51.40 -10.68
CA VAL A 778 9.24 -52.44 -11.39
C VAL A 778 9.21 -52.20 -12.88
N ASP A 779 9.43 -50.97 -13.36
CA ASP A 779 9.44 -50.58 -14.76
C ASP A 779 10.29 -49.34 -14.98
N GLU A 780 10.88 -49.20 -16.14
CA GLU A 780 11.73 -48.06 -16.54
C GLU A 780 11.45 -47.72 -18.02
N PHE A 781 11.42 -46.42 -18.27
CA PHE A 781 11.21 -45.86 -19.59
C PHE A 781 12.17 -44.71 -19.85
N PHE A 782 12.72 -44.67 -21.08
CA PHE A 782 13.56 -43.54 -21.52
C PHE A 782 13.26 -43.21 -22.99
N SER A 783 13.28 -41.93 -23.30
CA SER A 783 13.24 -41.44 -24.67
C SER A 783 13.95 -40.15 -24.84
N PHE A 784 14.74 -40.00 -25.90
CA PHE A 784 15.04 -38.68 -26.45
C PHE A 784 13.75 -38.08 -27.04
N VAL A 785 13.68 -36.76 -27.05
CA VAL A 785 12.54 -36.00 -27.55
C VAL A 785 13.06 -34.90 -28.47
N ASN A 786 12.50 -34.80 -29.68
CA ASN A 786 12.80 -33.66 -30.53
C ASN A 786 12.02 -32.44 -30.01
N PRO A 787 12.70 -31.42 -29.44
CA PRO A 787 12.02 -30.28 -28.81
C PRO A 787 11.44 -29.29 -29.82
N GLU A 788 11.78 -29.43 -31.12
CA GLU A 788 11.45 -28.50 -32.19
C GLU A 788 11.94 -27.05 -31.95
N GLU A 789 12.93 -26.92 -31.09
CA GLU A 789 13.57 -25.65 -30.70
C GLU A 789 15.09 -25.75 -30.74
N PRO A 790 15.80 -24.59 -30.88
CA PRO A 790 17.25 -24.57 -30.88
C PRO A 790 17.82 -24.90 -29.49
N PHE A 791 18.94 -25.63 -29.50
CA PHE A 791 19.74 -25.92 -28.32
C PHE A 791 20.66 -24.76 -27.99
N ASP A 792 20.81 -24.41 -26.72
CA ASP A 792 21.87 -23.51 -26.28
C ASP A 792 23.14 -24.30 -25.91
N GLN A 793 24.30 -23.63 -26.01
CA GLN A 793 25.59 -24.27 -25.76
C GLN A 793 25.74 -24.79 -24.34
N PHE A 794 25.15 -24.05 -23.38
CA PHE A 794 25.20 -24.41 -21.96
C PHE A 794 24.48 -25.75 -21.70
N ASN A 795 23.24 -25.90 -22.19
CA ASN A 795 22.46 -27.13 -22.00
C ASN A 795 23.10 -28.31 -22.76
N THR A 796 23.61 -28.06 -23.95
CA THR A 796 24.37 -29.09 -24.72
C THR A 796 25.63 -29.56 -23.98
N ASP A 797 26.40 -28.64 -23.44
CA ASP A 797 27.62 -28.97 -22.67
C ASP A 797 27.30 -29.73 -21.36
N LEU A 798 26.13 -29.44 -20.75
CA LEU A 798 25.65 -30.05 -19.51
C LEU A 798 25.13 -31.45 -19.70
N THR A 799 24.24 -31.65 -20.69
CA THR A 799 23.48 -32.89 -20.88
C THR A 799 24.12 -33.82 -21.93
N GLY A 800 24.96 -33.28 -22.80
CA GLY A 800 25.51 -33.97 -23.97
C GLY A 800 24.48 -34.15 -25.10
N ILE A 801 23.30 -33.54 -25.00
CA ILE A 801 22.21 -33.63 -25.98
C ILE A 801 22.25 -32.38 -26.87
N ASP A 802 22.25 -32.61 -28.18
CA ASP A 802 22.22 -31.57 -29.21
C ASP A 802 21.16 -31.86 -30.26
N ALA A 803 20.99 -30.98 -31.21
CA ALA A 803 20.03 -31.12 -32.29
C ALA A 803 20.27 -32.37 -33.15
N HIS A 804 21.50 -32.86 -33.18
CA HIS A 804 21.83 -34.07 -33.93
C HIS A 804 21.41 -35.36 -33.19
N THR A 805 21.55 -35.31 -31.86
CA THR A 805 21.17 -36.42 -30.98
C THR A 805 19.67 -36.71 -31.06
N VAL A 806 18.84 -35.68 -31.20
CA VAL A 806 17.38 -35.81 -31.20
C VAL A 806 16.72 -35.70 -32.57
N ALA A 807 17.53 -35.69 -33.66
CA ALA A 807 17.01 -35.47 -35.01
C ALA A 807 15.96 -36.51 -35.44
N ASP A 808 16.15 -37.76 -35.05
CA ASP A 808 15.24 -38.89 -35.36
C ASP A 808 14.34 -39.26 -34.16
N ALA A 809 14.36 -38.47 -33.06
CA ALA A 809 13.54 -38.72 -31.90
C ALA A 809 12.08 -38.23 -32.13
N PRO A 810 11.07 -38.83 -31.48
CA PRO A 810 9.72 -38.34 -31.55
C PRO A 810 9.60 -36.94 -30.95
N THR A 811 8.67 -36.15 -31.48
CA THR A 811 8.26 -34.89 -30.81
C THR A 811 7.47 -35.24 -29.54
N PHE A 812 7.33 -34.28 -28.64
CA PHE A 812 6.61 -34.52 -27.38
C PHE A 812 5.13 -34.92 -27.59
N PRO A 813 4.37 -34.33 -28.54
CA PRO A 813 3.02 -34.82 -28.86
C PRO A 813 2.96 -36.24 -29.35
N GLU A 814 3.98 -36.73 -30.10
CA GLU A 814 4.05 -38.12 -30.55
C GLU A 814 4.43 -39.08 -29.43
N LEU A 815 5.20 -38.64 -28.47
CA LEU A 815 5.60 -39.44 -27.31
C LEU A 815 4.53 -39.48 -26.22
N TRP A 816 3.75 -38.42 -26.06
CA TRP A 816 2.81 -38.26 -24.94
C TRP A 816 1.81 -39.42 -24.79
N PRO A 817 1.17 -39.96 -25.84
CA PRO A 817 0.26 -41.10 -25.72
C PRO A 817 0.91 -42.35 -25.15
N GLN A 818 2.24 -42.49 -25.26
CA GLN A 818 2.98 -43.66 -24.73
C GLN A 818 3.25 -43.50 -23.22
N ILE A 819 3.50 -42.29 -22.75
CA ILE A 819 3.89 -42.05 -21.38
C ILE A 819 2.75 -41.53 -20.48
N GLU A 820 1.66 -40.99 -21.05
CA GLU A 820 0.52 -40.47 -20.28
C GLU A 820 -0.06 -41.52 -19.31
N GLY A 821 -0.21 -42.77 -19.78
CA GLY A 821 -0.71 -43.89 -18.95
C GLY A 821 0.22 -44.15 -17.75
N ILE A 822 1.54 -44.09 -17.98
CA ILE A 822 2.55 -44.28 -16.91
C ILE A 822 2.51 -43.13 -15.92
N ILE A 823 2.67 -41.90 -16.41
CA ILE A 823 2.69 -40.65 -15.59
C ILE A 823 1.37 -40.45 -14.81
N SER A 824 0.25 -40.92 -15.36
CA SER A 824 -1.07 -40.82 -14.73
C SER A 824 -1.33 -41.91 -13.66
N SER A 825 -0.53 -42.94 -13.59
CA SER A 825 -0.82 -44.18 -12.81
C SER A 825 -0.42 -44.08 -11.33
N GLY A 826 0.34 -43.05 -10.90
CA GLY A 826 0.85 -42.96 -9.54
C GLY A 826 1.12 -41.54 -9.06
N ILE A 827 1.86 -41.44 -7.95
CA ILE A 827 2.35 -40.18 -7.41
C ILE A 827 3.64 -39.82 -8.13
N LEU A 828 3.71 -38.66 -8.76
CA LEU A 828 4.91 -38.18 -9.44
C LEU A 828 6.03 -37.88 -8.45
N VAL A 829 7.26 -38.28 -8.76
CA VAL A 829 8.43 -38.00 -7.92
C VAL A 829 9.55 -37.52 -8.84
N ALA A 830 10.31 -36.50 -8.38
CA ALA A 830 11.55 -36.09 -9.02
C ALA A 830 12.57 -35.58 -7.99
N HIS A 831 13.83 -35.52 -8.40
CA HIS A 831 14.86 -34.89 -7.58
C HIS A 831 14.94 -33.41 -7.91
N ASN A 832 14.38 -32.56 -7.08
CA ASN A 832 14.01 -31.16 -7.33
C ASN A 832 12.72 -31.01 -8.15
N ALA A 833 11.70 -31.80 -7.82
CA ALA A 833 10.43 -31.92 -8.52
C ALA A 833 9.72 -30.61 -8.95
N PRO A 834 9.83 -29.44 -8.31
CA PRO A 834 9.27 -28.19 -8.83
C PRO A 834 9.80 -27.81 -10.22
N PHE A 835 11.06 -28.14 -10.54
CA PHE A 835 11.64 -27.90 -11.86
C PHE A 835 10.99 -28.81 -12.90
N ASP A 836 11.06 -30.13 -12.71
CA ASP A 836 10.56 -31.13 -13.65
C ASP A 836 9.06 -30.99 -13.89
N MET A 837 8.31 -30.78 -12.82
CA MET A 837 6.86 -30.50 -12.89
C MET A 837 6.56 -29.21 -13.66
N GLY A 838 7.42 -28.21 -13.52
CA GLY A 838 7.30 -26.91 -14.20
C GLY A 838 7.58 -27.05 -15.69
N VAL A 839 8.61 -27.78 -16.07
CA VAL A 839 8.95 -28.08 -17.48
C VAL A 839 7.84 -28.89 -18.12
N LEU A 840 7.39 -29.97 -17.47
CA LEU A 840 6.29 -30.80 -17.96
C LEU A 840 5.01 -29.98 -18.20
N LYS A 841 4.64 -29.11 -17.25
CA LYS A 841 3.48 -28.22 -17.39
C LYS A 841 3.62 -27.29 -18.60
N LYS A 842 4.75 -26.62 -18.75
CA LYS A 842 4.97 -25.68 -19.86
C LYS A 842 4.94 -26.40 -21.19
N CYS A 843 5.61 -27.57 -21.31
CA CYS A 843 5.65 -28.38 -22.50
C CYS A 843 4.24 -28.84 -22.91
N LEU A 844 3.41 -29.31 -21.98
CA LEU A 844 2.00 -29.68 -22.24
C LEU A 844 1.19 -28.46 -22.73
N ASN A 845 1.34 -27.31 -22.11
CA ASN A 845 0.61 -26.13 -22.49
C ASN A 845 0.99 -25.59 -23.87
N ASP A 846 2.28 -25.58 -24.19
CA ASP A 846 2.79 -25.08 -25.46
C ASP A 846 2.37 -25.94 -26.66
N TYR A 847 2.26 -27.27 -26.46
CA TYR A 847 1.70 -28.15 -27.44
C TYR A 847 0.18 -28.26 -27.39
N GLY A 848 -0.49 -27.55 -26.49
CA GLY A 848 -1.95 -27.59 -26.34
C GLY A 848 -2.51 -28.92 -25.87
N ILE A 849 -1.68 -29.75 -25.23
CA ILE A 849 -2.06 -31.05 -24.71
C ILE A 849 -2.81 -30.91 -23.40
N GLN A 850 -4.07 -31.25 -23.37
CA GLN A 850 -4.87 -31.24 -22.13
C GLN A 850 -4.60 -32.50 -21.31
N TRP A 851 -4.20 -32.29 -20.06
CA TRP A 851 -4.00 -33.36 -19.07
C TRP A 851 -4.79 -33.01 -17.80
N LYS A 852 -4.43 -33.59 -16.66
CA LYS A 852 -5.08 -33.32 -15.37
C LYS A 852 -4.86 -31.89 -14.91
N ASP A 853 -5.86 -31.23 -14.37
CA ASP A 853 -5.70 -29.90 -13.73
C ASP A 853 -4.77 -29.94 -12.53
N ARG A 854 -4.63 -31.08 -11.88
CA ARG A 854 -3.83 -31.28 -10.66
C ARG A 854 -3.14 -32.65 -10.69
N ALA A 855 -1.87 -32.66 -10.34
CA ALA A 855 -1.09 -33.89 -10.17
C ALA A 855 -0.53 -33.96 -8.73
N LYS A 856 -0.56 -35.17 -8.13
CA LYS A 856 0.14 -35.39 -6.86
C LYS A 856 1.61 -35.62 -7.14
N TYR A 857 2.48 -34.96 -6.35
CA TYR A 857 3.93 -35.13 -6.51
C TYR A 857 4.67 -35.18 -5.18
N CYS A 858 5.89 -35.71 -5.16
CA CYS A 858 6.84 -35.70 -4.06
C CYS A 858 8.23 -35.31 -4.58
N CYS A 859 9.04 -34.64 -3.77
CA CYS A 859 10.38 -34.21 -4.12
C CYS A 859 11.41 -34.88 -3.18
N THR A 860 12.32 -35.67 -3.73
CA THR A 860 13.32 -36.40 -2.93
C THR A 860 14.30 -35.49 -2.22
N VAL A 861 14.65 -34.32 -2.82
CA VAL A 861 15.45 -33.27 -2.13
C VAL A 861 14.75 -32.80 -0.86
N GLN A 862 13.45 -32.61 -0.92
CA GLN A 862 12.67 -32.13 0.21
C GLN A 862 12.56 -33.17 1.32
N VAL A 863 12.36 -34.43 0.92
CA VAL A 863 12.39 -35.56 1.85
C VAL A 863 13.76 -35.59 2.56
N GLY A 864 14.86 -35.54 1.82
CA GLY A 864 16.21 -35.58 2.36
C GLY A 864 16.53 -34.43 3.31
N ARG A 865 16.19 -33.20 2.93
CA ARG A 865 16.41 -32.01 3.78
C ARG A 865 15.74 -32.13 5.15
N LYS A 866 14.60 -32.80 5.25
CA LYS A 866 13.87 -33.00 6.51
C LYS A 866 14.33 -34.20 7.32
N THR A 867 14.70 -35.27 6.65
CA THR A 867 15.06 -36.52 7.32
C THR A 867 16.55 -36.59 7.67
N LEU A 868 17.39 -35.84 6.96
CA LEU A 868 18.85 -35.83 7.08
C LEU A 868 19.38 -34.37 7.21
N PRO A 869 19.05 -33.64 8.27
CA PRO A 869 19.44 -32.23 8.40
C PRO A 869 20.98 -32.06 8.51
N GLY A 870 21.51 -30.97 7.99
CA GLY A 870 22.93 -30.62 8.05
C GLY A 870 23.80 -31.20 6.94
N MET A 871 23.18 -31.78 5.89
CA MET A 871 23.88 -32.36 4.73
C MET A 871 23.54 -31.61 3.43
N ARG A 872 24.36 -31.84 2.38
CA ARG A 872 23.98 -31.50 1.01
C ARG A 872 23.00 -32.54 0.47
N HIS A 873 22.04 -32.09 -0.34
CA HIS A 873 20.97 -32.93 -0.88
C HIS A 873 20.90 -32.85 -2.42
N GLY A 874 21.98 -32.50 -3.07
CA GLY A 874 22.12 -32.65 -4.51
C GLY A 874 22.05 -34.13 -4.91
N LEU A 875 21.64 -34.43 -6.15
CA LEU A 875 21.49 -35.78 -6.61
C LEU A 875 22.81 -36.58 -6.44
N ALA A 876 23.94 -35.98 -6.87
CA ALA A 876 25.25 -36.56 -6.74
C ALA A 876 25.66 -36.76 -5.24
N ASP A 877 25.39 -35.79 -4.39
CA ASP A 877 25.73 -35.92 -2.95
C ASP A 877 24.95 -37.07 -2.29
N MET A 878 23.68 -37.24 -2.67
CA MET A 878 22.82 -38.32 -2.14
C MET A 878 23.21 -39.69 -2.72
N CYS A 879 23.59 -39.76 -4.00
CA CYS A 879 24.09 -40.98 -4.62
C CYS A 879 25.38 -41.46 -3.99
N GLU A 880 26.35 -40.55 -3.73
CA GLU A 880 27.59 -40.85 -3.02
C GLU A 880 27.31 -41.44 -1.63
N ARG A 881 26.36 -40.83 -0.89
CA ARG A 881 25.97 -41.29 0.45
C ARG A 881 25.44 -42.71 0.47
N TYR A 882 24.54 -43.01 -0.47
CA TYR A 882 23.84 -44.31 -0.51
C TYR A 882 24.54 -45.37 -1.41
N GLY A 883 25.68 -45.05 -2.00
CA GLY A 883 26.42 -45.90 -2.91
C GLY A 883 25.64 -46.22 -4.20
N ILE A 884 24.89 -45.24 -4.73
CA ILE A 884 24.09 -45.34 -5.94
C ILE A 884 24.94 -44.93 -7.14
N SER A 885 24.93 -45.70 -8.22
CA SER A 885 25.63 -45.32 -9.46
C SER A 885 24.88 -44.20 -10.17
N LEU A 886 25.59 -43.15 -10.59
CA LEU A 886 25.03 -41.99 -11.25
C LEU A 886 25.88 -41.58 -12.45
N ASP A 887 25.25 -41.46 -13.61
CA ASP A 887 25.79 -40.76 -14.78
C ASP A 887 25.00 -39.45 -14.94
N HIS A 888 25.45 -38.44 -14.22
CA HIS A 888 24.67 -37.21 -13.96
C HIS A 888 24.35 -36.44 -15.24
N HIS A 889 23.19 -35.83 -15.30
CA HIS A 889 22.60 -35.13 -16.45
C HIS A 889 22.25 -36.07 -17.62
N LYS A 890 21.87 -37.30 -17.28
CA LYS A 890 21.18 -38.22 -18.19
C LYS A 890 19.85 -38.62 -17.57
N ALA A 891 18.75 -38.29 -18.22
CA ALA A 891 17.40 -38.43 -17.66
C ALA A 891 17.04 -39.85 -17.20
N ASP A 892 17.56 -40.89 -17.86
CA ASP A 892 17.37 -42.29 -17.43
C ASP A 892 18.16 -42.60 -16.14
N SER A 893 19.43 -42.17 -16.07
CA SER A 893 20.27 -42.34 -14.90
C SER A 893 19.75 -41.52 -13.71
N ASP A 894 19.36 -40.30 -13.95
CA ASP A 894 18.91 -39.36 -12.91
C ASP A 894 17.55 -39.78 -12.34
N SER A 895 16.59 -40.22 -13.17
CA SER A 895 15.31 -40.78 -12.72
C SER A 895 15.49 -42.09 -11.93
N ARG A 896 16.40 -43.00 -12.36
CA ARG A 896 16.73 -44.23 -11.62
C ARG A 896 17.39 -43.91 -10.27
N ALA A 897 18.36 -43.01 -10.25
CA ALA A 897 19.02 -42.59 -9.01
C ALA A 897 18.04 -41.96 -8.01
N ALA A 898 17.14 -41.11 -8.50
CA ALA A 898 16.09 -40.52 -7.67
C ALA A 898 15.11 -41.57 -7.14
N ALA A 899 14.82 -42.63 -7.91
CA ALA A 899 14.00 -43.76 -7.51
C ALA A 899 14.69 -44.60 -6.43
N GLU A 900 15.99 -44.90 -6.57
CA GLU A 900 16.77 -45.59 -5.56
C GLU A 900 16.88 -44.78 -4.27
N ILE A 901 17.07 -43.46 -4.33
CA ILE A 901 17.04 -42.57 -3.16
C ILE A 901 15.66 -42.64 -2.47
N LEU A 902 14.56 -42.61 -3.24
CA LEU A 902 13.21 -42.74 -2.69
C LEU A 902 13.03 -44.07 -1.96
N ILE A 903 13.55 -45.17 -2.53
CA ILE A 903 13.49 -46.50 -1.92
C ILE A 903 14.28 -46.50 -0.60
N ARG A 904 15.48 -45.90 -0.57
CA ARG A 904 16.27 -45.82 0.68
C ARG A 904 15.53 -45.03 1.76
N TYR A 905 14.83 -43.94 1.41
CA TYR A 905 13.99 -43.23 2.40
C TYR A 905 12.86 -44.11 2.93
N ILE A 906 12.20 -44.91 2.08
CA ILE A 906 11.17 -45.88 2.52
C ILE A 906 11.77 -46.97 3.41
N GLU A 907 12.94 -47.52 3.05
CA GLU A 907 13.66 -48.50 3.86
C GLU A 907 14.11 -47.96 5.23
N ASP A 908 14.50 -46.65 5.28
CA ASP A 908 14.85 -45.94 6.50
C ASP A 908 13.63 -45.59 7.36
N GLY A 909 12.40 -46.03 6.96
CA GLY A 909 11.16 -45.79 7.72
C GLY A 909 10.56 -44.41 7.55
N VAL A 910 10.98 -43.66 6.54
CA VAL A 910 10.42 -42.34 6.24
C VAL A 910 9.03 -42.49 5.62
N ALA A 911 8.03 -41.92 6.24
CA ALA A 911 6.66 -41.87 5.71
C ALA A 911 6.58 -40.85 4.54
N VAL A 912 6.98 -41.29 3.33
CA VAL A 912 7.10 -40.48 2.12
C VAL A 912 5.76 -39.83 1.74
N GLU A 913 4.65 -40.46 2.07
CA GLU A 913 3.29 -39.96 1.83
C GLU A 913 3.02 -38.62 2.49
N LYS A 914 3.68 -38.35 3.61
CA LYS A 914 3.59 -37.04 4.30
C LYS A 914 4.22 -35.90 3.51
N PHE A 915 5.01 -36.20 2.50
CA PHE A 915 5.66 -35.25 1.63
C PHE A 915 4.99 -35.10 0.26
N VAL A 916 3.89 -35.80 0.04
CA VAL A 916 3.12 -35.70 -1.20
C VAL A 916 2.32 -34.43 -1.22
N ARG A 917 2.43 -33.70 -2.32
CA ARG A 917 1.78 -32.40 -2.58
C ARG A 917 0.96 -32.44 -3.85
N THR A 918 0.27 -31.34 -4.10
CA THR A 918 -0.51 -31.14 -5.33
C THR A 918 0.12 -30.03 -6.15
N PHE A 919 0.45 -30.32 -7.40
CA PHE A 919 0.92 -29.36 -8.39
C PHE A 919 -0.23 -29.00 -9.34
N TRP A 920 -0.35 -27.73 -9.69
CA TRP A 920 -1.35 -27.25 -10.64
C TRP A 920 -0.81 -27.33 -12.06
N MET A 921 -1.43 -28.16 -12.91
CA MET A 921 -1.04 -28.39 -14.29
C MET A 921 -1.82 -27.53 -15.28
N GLY A 922 -2.98 -27.01 -14.88
CA GLY A 922 -3.79 -26.13 -15.71
C GLY A 922 -3.36 -24.65 -15.67
#